data_5513162d1dcbfcf41679758dd0709bac
#
_entry.id   5513162d1dcbfcf41679758dd0709bac
#
_cell.length_a   1.000
_cell.length_b   1.000
_cell.length_c   1.000
_cell.angle_alpha   90.00
_cell.angle_beta   90.00
_cell.angle_gamma   90.00
#
_symmetry.space_group_name_H-M   'P 1'
#
loop_
_entity.id
_entity.type
_entity.pdbx_description
1 polymer ?
#
loop_
_entity_poly.entity_id
_entity_poly.type
_entity_poly.pdbx_seq_one_letter_code
_entity_poly.pdbx_strand_id
1 'polypeptide(L)'
;MFKRSPITAALAVALAASLAACGGSKEAETTTAVAAVAPAKLVYPTARTVEQTDDYHGTKVSDPYRWMENLDDPDLQPWIAAQNKLVSDFIGDVPNRDKIKARLTELWDYERFGVPEVHGGKYFYSRNDGLQNQSPIYVQDTLDGEPRLLIDPNTLSADGTISLSETAVSPDGKLFAYSLSDGGSDWRTIKVRNVETGEDLTDEIRWAKFTNIAWTQDSSGLYYSRFDAPEGEDPLKAINKNQKLFLHQIGTTQVEDTLVYERPDQPDWGFSAVVSDDGEFLIINGSQGTDVRNRVFYKDLSMPGAKVVPLIEDLVGSYDFVGNDGNVLYFLTDDGAERNRLIAIDTANPAKEKWQTLIAESDALLQQVSLVNGEFVAHYLRHARSEVKLFNAAGQPKQDIGLPGLGTAKGFDGAVEDRETFFAFGSWAVPDTVYRLDLTTGTTSVFKAPTVKFNVDDYETTQVFYPSKDGTQVPMFITAKKGLARDGSHPTILYGYGGFNIAVTPKFSPAIVEWMELGGVYAVANLRGGSEYGRSWHEGGMKTNKQNVFDDFAAAAEYLIAEKVTQPAKLAISGRSNGGLLVGATLLQRPELFGAALPAVGVLDMLRFREFTIGWAWESDYGSVKNADEFKAIHAYSPLHNIKPGTTYPPTLITTAERDDRVFPAHSFKYAAAMQAANPDGNPALIRIETRAGHGAGKPTSKTIEEYADIYAFLAKTLKIEVK
;
A
#
# COMPACT_ATOMS: atom_id res chain seq x y z
N MET A 1 36.07 50.76 31.29
CA MET A 1 36.54 51.16 32.67
C MET A 1 36.52 49.93 33.54
N PHE A 2 37.71 49.52 33.95
CA PHE A 2 38.15 48.88 35.21
C PHE A 2 37.42 47.55 35.62
N LYS A 3 38.02 46.51 35.93
CA LYS A 3 39.38 45.92 36.18
C LYS A 3 39.09 44.60 36.94
N ARG A 4 39.66 43.54 36.44
CA ARG A 4 40.66 42.60 37.01
C ARG A 4 40.38 41.94 38.36
N SER A 5 40.24 40.65 38.31
CA SER A 5 41.00 39.55 39.00
C SER A 5 41.92 39.91 40.17
N PRO A 6 42.52 38.99 40.97
CA PRO A 6 42.64 37.51 40.91
C PRO A 6 42.93 36.81 42.27
N ILE A 7 43.18 35.43 42.21
CA ILE A 7 44.22 34.67 42.96
C ILE A 7 43.86 34.26 44.41
N THR A 8 44.06 33.09 44.99
CA THR A 8 45.11 32.01 45.01
C THR A 8 44.55 30.86 45.86
N ALA A 9 44.67 29.64 45.54
CA ALA A 9 45.70 28.62 45.70
C ALA A 9 45.99 28.13 47.13
N ALA A 10 45.86 26.85 47.29
CA ALA A 10 46.77 25.81 47.78
C ALA A 10 46.69 25.32 49.24
N LEU A 11 46.87 24.07 49.31
CA LEU A 11 47.65 23.10 50.11
C LEU A 11 46.91 22.32 51.21
N ALA A 12 46.78 21.09 50.93
CA ALA A 12 47.21 19.83 51.53
C ALA A 12 47.71 19.87 53.00
N VAL A 13 47.36 18.83 53.77
CA VAL A 13 48.27 17.86 54.46
C VAL A 13 47.42 16.85 55.24
N ALA A 14 47.86 15.59 55.15
CA ALA A 14 47.37 14.41 55.85
C ALA A 14 47.72 14.39 57.34
N LEU A 15 46.93 13.66 58.12
CA LEU A 15 47.47 12.90 59.25
C LEU A 15 46.57 11.70 59.61
N ALA A 16 47.26 10.54 59.69
CA ALA A 16 46.73 9.27 60.17
C ALA A 16 46.83 9.20 61.70
N ALA A 17 45.95 8.47 62.34
CA ALA A 17 46.24 7.50 63.40
C ALA A 17 44.96 6.90 64.03
N SER A 18 44.75 5.67 63.83
CA SER A 18 44.55 4.48 64.65
C SER A 18 43.83 4.61 66.04
N LEU A 19 42.87 3.71 66.23
CA LEU A 19 42.68 2.67 67.25
C LEU A 19 41.25 2.16 67.30
N ALA A 20 41.02 0.99 66.96
CA ALA A 20 40.90 -0.33 67.60
C ALA A 20 39.51 -0.69 68.12
N ALA A 21 39.01 -1.74 67.52
CA ALA A 21 38.31 -2.92 68.00
C ALA A 21 36.94 -2.79 68.72
N CYS A 22 35.91 -3.34 68.04
CA CYS A 22 35.10 -4.43 68.61
C CYS A 22 34.18 -5.07 67.53
N GLY A 23 34.15 -6.37 67.49
CA GLY A 23 33.66 -7.25 66.46
C GLY A 23 32.18 -7.24 66.20
N GLY A 24 31.85 -7.60 65.00
CA GLY A 24 30.56 -7.92 64.48
C GLY A 24 30.72 -8.50 63.08
N SER A 25 30.73 -9.83 63.03
CA SER A 25 30.73 -10.57 61.74
C SER A 25 29.49 -10.20 60.92
N LYS A 26 29.67 -9.48 59.82
CA LYS A 26 28.74 -9.45 58.70
C LYS A 26 29.31 -10.25 57.58
N GLU A 27 28.63 -11.29 57.18
CA GLU A 27 28.88 -12.05 55.95
C GLU A 27 28.92 -11.10 54.78
N ALA A 28 29.99 -11.13 54.03
CA ALA A 28 30.10 -10.46 52.74
C ALA A 28 29.23 -11.23 51.72
N GLU A 29 28.08 -10.71 51.38
CA GLU A 29 27.41 -11.13 50.17
C GLU A 29 28.30 -10.84 48.97
N THR A 30 28.93 -11.87 48.45
CA THR A 30 29.57 -11.88 47.14
C THR A 30 28.46 -11.80 46.10
N THR A 31 28.11 -10.60 45.66
CA THR A 31 27.37 -10.38 44.41
C THR A 31 28.25 -10.91 43.26
N THR A 32 28.04 -12.15 42.90
CA THR A 32 28.52 -12.68 41.62
C THR A 32 27.85 -11.85 40.53
N ALA A 33 28.60 -10.92 39.91
CA ALA A 33 28.22 -10.31 38.67
C ALA A 33 28.00 -11.45 37.65
N VAL A 34 26.72 -11.69 37.31
CA VAL A 34 26.39 -12.58 36.19
C VAL A 34 27.03 -11.91 34.97
N ALA A 35 28.09 -12.49 34.47
CA ALA A 35 28.69 -12.08 33.22
C ALA A 35 27.60 -12.13 32.16
N ALA A 36 27.31 -10.99 31.52
CA ALA A 36 26.39 -10.94 30.41
C ALA A 36 26.90 -11.95 29.35
N VAL A 37 26.15 -13.03 29.19
CA VAL A 37 26.41 -14.01 28.13
C VAL A 37 26.31 -13.24 26.83
N ALA A 38 27.40 -13.18 26.06
CA ALA A 38 27.37 -12.59 24.72
C ALA A 38 26.21 -13.28 23.93
N PRO A 39 25.40 -12.53 23.20
CA PRO A 39 24.31 -13.13 22.45
C PRO A 39 24.87 -14.22 21.53
N ALA A 40 24.23 -15.39 21.54
CA ALA A 40 24.65 -16.51 20.70
C ALA A 40 24.70 -16.05 19.24
N LYS A 41 25.83 -16.34 18.58
CA LYS A 41 26.03 -15.99 17.16
C LYS A 41 24.94 -16.68 16.32
N LEU A 42 24.26 -15.91 15.44
CA LEU A 42 23.33 -16.47 14.50
C LEU A 42 24.05 -17.34 13.47
N VAL A 43 23.52 -18.52 13.20
CA VAL A 43 24.02 -19.40 12.13
C VAL A 43 22.98 -19.39 11.02
N TYR A 44 23.34 -18.76 9.90
CA TYR A 44 22.44 -18.67 8.75
C TYR A 44 22.39 -19.99 7.96
N PRO A 45 21.19 -20.38 7.46
CA PRO A 45 21.07 -21.48 6.50
C PRO A 45 21.89 -21.17 5.25
N THR A 46 22.75 -22.12 4.84
CA THR A 46 23.61 -21.93 3.67
C THR A 46 22.76 -21.88 2.38
N ALA A 47 22.88 -20.80 1.62
CA ALA A 47 22.40 -20.72 0.26
C ALA A 47 23.54 -21.13 -0.70
N ARG A 48 23.29 -22.11 -1.59
CA ARG A 48 24.28 -22.45 -2.60
C ARG A 48 24.50 -21.29 -3.58
N THR A 49 25.64 -21.23 -4.21
CA THR A 49 25.95 -20.24 -5.25
C THR A 49 26.17 -20.90 -6.60
N VAL A 50 25.83 -20.18 -7.67
CA VAL A 50 26.08 -20.57 -9.05
C VAL A 50 26.94 -19.54 -9.75
N GLU A 51 27.69 -19.99 -10.77
CA GLU A 51 28.47 -19.07 -11.63
C GLU A 51 27.52 -18.53 -12.72
N GLN A 52 26.86 -17.42 -12.40
CA GLN A 52 26.00 -16.68 -13.33
C GLN A 52 26.46 -15.23 -13.41
N THR A 53 26.59 -14.74 -14.63
CA THR A 53 26.97 -13.34 -14.88
C THR A 53 26.19 -12.82 -16.09
N ASP A 54 25.55 -11.69 -15.94
CA ASP A 54 24.86 -10.98 -17.00
C ASP A 54 25.72 -9.80 -17.50
N ASP A 55 25.52 -9.41 -18.75
CA ASP A 55 26.18 -8.26 -19.35
C ASP A 55 25.16 -7.17 -19.65
N TYR A 56 25.32 -6.04 -18.97
CA TYR A 56 24.50 -4.85 -19.20
C TYR A 56 25.38 -3.74 -19.77
N HIS A 57 25.30 -3.52 -21.08
CA HIS A 57 26.06 -2.45 -21.76
C HIS A 57 27.59 -2.54 -21.52
N GLY A 58 28.16 -3.75 -21.44
CA GLY A 58 29.56 -3.98 -21.14
C GLY A 58 29.90 -4.07 -19.65
N THR A 59 28.94 -3.84 -18.76
CA THR A 59 29.09 -4.04 -17.31
C THR A 59 28.71 -5.47 -16.96
N LYS A 60 29.67 -6.24 -16.44
CA LYS A 60 29.47 -7.61 -15.96
C LYS A 60 28.91 -7.58 -14.55
N VAL A 61 27.72 -8.18 -14.35
CA VAL A 61 27.04 -8.26 -13.06
C VAL A 61 26.86 -9.73 -12.68
N SER A 62 27.42 -10.13 -11.54
CA SER A 62 27.29 -11.49 -11.01
C SER A 62 25.95 -11.66 -10.29
N ASP A 63 25.31 -12.83 -10.48
CA ASP A 63 24.09 -13.22 -9.76
C ASP A 63 24.22 -14.65 -9.20
N PRO A 64 24.95 -14.82 -8.11
CA PRO A 64 25.23 -16.13 -7.54
C PRO A 64 23.98 -16.85 -6.99
N TYR A 65 22.88 -16.16 -6.82
CA TYR A 65 21.64 -16.71 -6.31
C TYR A 65 20.54 -16.83 -7.38
N ARG A 66 20.88 -16.77 -8.68
CA ARG A 66 19.97 -16.93 -9.81
C ARG A 66 19.08 -18.16 -9.69
N TRP A 67 19.57 -19.23 -9.11
CA TRP A 67 18.82 -20.47 -8.94
C TRP A 67 17.54 -20.30 -8.10
N MET A 68 17.46 -19.29 -7.22
CA MET A 68 16.29 -19.00 -6.42
C MET A 68 15.10 -18.42 -7.24
N GLU A 69 15.34 -18.07 -8.49
CA GLU A 69 14.29 -17.68 -9.43
C GLU A 69 13.45 -18.89 -9.93
N ASN A 70 13.98 -20.10 -9.78
CA ASN A 70 13.21 -21.32 -10.00
C ASN A 70 12.55 -21.77 -8.69
N LEU A 71 11.24 -21.45 -8.53
CA LEU A 71 10.50 -21.80 -7.31
C LEU A 71 10.33 -23.33 -7.13
N ASP A 72 10.57 -24.13 -8.17
CA ASP A 72 10.56 -25.60 -8.14
C ASP A 72 11.94 -26.21 -7.87
N ASP A 73 12.96 -25.38 -7.64
CA ASP A 73 14.29 -25.88 -7.31
C ASP A 73 14.26 -26.70 -6.01
N PRO A 74 14.78 -27.94 -6.00
CA PRO A 74 14.68 -28.84 -4.83
C PRO A 74 15.37 -28.31 -3.57
N ASP A 75 16.33 -27.39 -3.69
CA ASP A 75 17.02 -26.79 -2.54
C ASP A 75 16.24 -25.60 -1.95
N LEU A 76 15.26 -25.03 -2.68
CA LEU A 76 14.59 -23.81 -2.27
C LEU A 76 13.67 -24.04 -1.07
N GLN A 77 12.80 -25.04 -1.10
CA GLN A 77 11.84 -25.30 -0.01
C GLN A 77 12.56 -25.65 1.33
N PRO A 78 13.62 -26.49 1.35
CA PRO A 78 14.43 -26.68 2.56
C PRO A 78 15.05 -25.39 3.08
N TRP A 79 15.52 -24.51 2.18
CA TRP A 79 16.10 -23.22 2.56
C TRP A 79 15.04 -22.30 3.17
N ILE A 80 13.83 -22.19 2.56
CA ILE A 80 12.69 -21.43 3.10
C ILE A 80 12.33 -21.92 4.51
N ALA A 81 12.18 -23.23 4.69
CA ALA A 81 11.86 -23.82 5.99
C ALA A 81 12.93 -23.50 7.06
N ALA A 82 14.21 -23.58 6.68
CA ALA A 82 15.32 -23.26 7.58
C ALA A 82 15.36 -21.76 7.94
N GLN A 83 15.08 -20.85 6.99
CA GLN A 83 14.98 -19.41 7.25
C GLN A 83 13.81 -19.08 8.19
N ASN A 84 12.63 -19.66 7.96
CA ASN A 84 11.48 -19.45 8.83
C ASN A 84 11.75 -20.00 10.24
N LYS A 85 12.45 -21.15 10.35
CA LYS A 85 12.88 -21.66 11.67
C LYS A 85 13.83 -20.69 12.37
N LEU A 86 14.80 -20.13 11.67
CA LEU A 86 15.76 -19.16 12.23
C LEU A 86 15.01 -17.91 12.76
N VAL A 87 14.02 -17.40 12.02
CA VAL A 87 13.18 -16.28 12.48
C VAL A 87 12.39 -16.68 13.71
N SER A 88 11.74 -17.86 13.69
CA SER A 88 10.96 -18.36 14.82
C SER A 88 11.81 -18.52 16.08
N ASP A 89 13.02 -19.09 15.96
CA ASP A 89 13.96 -19.23 17.06
C ASP A 89 14.40 -17.84 17.58
N PHE A 90 14.73 -16.90 16.69
CA PHE A 90 15.15 -15.55 17.09
C PHE A 90 14.05 -14.76 17.81
N ILE A 91 12.81 -14.87 17.33
CA ILE A 91 11.63 -14.19 17.89
C ILE A 91 11.11 -14.92 19.13
N GLY A 92 11.17 -16.25 19.15
CA GLY A 92 10.71 -17.08 20.27
C GLY A 92 11.43 -16.80 21.60
N ASP A 93 12.67 -16.32 21.51
CA ASP A 93 13.46 -15.87 22.68
C ASP A 93 13.04 -14.48 23.21
N VAL A 94 12.09 -13.79 22.54
CA VAL A 94 11.67 -12.45 22.97
C VAL A 94 10.65 -12.54 24.12
N PRO A 95 11.01 -12.08 25.31
CA PRO A 95 10.06 -12.02 26.41
C PRO A 95 8.82 -11.21 26.02
N ASN A 96 7.64 -11.74 26.36
CA ASN A 96 6.38 -11.03 26.16
C ASN A 96 5.88 -10.89 24.69
N ARG A 97 6.43 -11.62 23.69
CA ARG A 97 5.86 -11.67 22.33
C ARG A 97 4.35 -12.00 22.36
N ASP A 98 3.97 -12.96 23.21
CA ASP A 98 2.57 -13.36 23.35
C ASP A 98 1.70 -12.24 23.93
N LYS A 99 2.24 -11.34 24.76
CA LYS A 99 1.51 -10.16 25.22
C LYS A 99 1.25 -9.18 24.07
N ILE A 100 2.26 -8.95 23.21
CA ILE A 100 2.10 -8.12 21.98
C ILE A 100 1.00 -8.73 21.10
N LYS A 101 1.05 -10.04 20.84
CA LYS A 101 0.03 -10.73 20.05
C LYS A 101 -1.37 -10.63 20.68
N ALA A 102 -1.47 -10.83 21.99
CA ALA A 102 -2.73 -10.72 22.70
C ALA A 102 -3.33 -9.30 22.61
N ARG A 103 -2.49 -8.27 22.80
CA ARG A 103 -2.95 -6.87 22.66
C ARG A 103 -3.32 -6.51 21.23
N LEU A 104 -2.55 -6.92 20.23
CA LEU A 104 -2.91 -6.79 18.83
C LEU A 104 -4.26 -7.45 18.54
N THR A 105 -4.49 -8.67 19.05
CA THR A 105 -5.77 -9.37 18.88
C THR A 105 -6.92 -8.56 19.50
N GLU A 106 -6.74 -8.03 20.70
CA GLU A 106 -7.74 -7.19 21.37
C GLU A 106 -8.03 -5.90 20.58
N LEU A 107 -6.98 -5.24 20.06
CA LEU A 107 -7.11 -4.02 19.25
C LEU A 107 -7.76 -4.28 17.88
N TRP A 108 -7.59 -5.48 17.31
CA TRP A 108 -8.26 -5.90 16.07
C TRP A 108 -9.71 -6.30 16.26
N ASP A 109 -10.09 -6.65 17.49
CA ASP A 109 -11.43 -7.12 17.84
C ASP A 109 -12.40 -5.95 18.03
N TYR A 110 -12.75 -5.30 16.92
CA TYR A 110 -13.77 -4.25 16.84
C TYR A 110 -14.51 -4.33 15.51
N GLU A 111 -15.76 -3.91 15.52
CA GLU A 111 -16.62 -3.93 14.34
C GLU A 111 -16.15 -2.90 13.29
N ARG A 112 -16.00 -3.31 12.03
CA ARG A 112 -15.56 -2.49 10.90
C ARG A 112 -16.59 -2.51 9.79
N PHE A 113 -16.79 -1.35 9.15
CA PHE A 113 -17.75 -1.17 8.07
C PHE A 113 -17.06 -0.61 6.82
N GLY A 114 -17.44 -1.15 5.65
CA GLY A 114 -17.17 -0.53 4.36
C GLY A 114 -18.13 0.62 4.08
N VAL A 115 -17.77 1.46 3.10
CA VAL A 115 -18.67 2.49 2.58
C VAL A 115 -19.79 1.78 1.83
N PRO A 116 -21.09 2.11 2.07
CA PRO A 116 -22.20 1.55 1.32
C PRO A 116 -22.20 1.99 -0.14
N GLU A 117 -22.55 1.06 -1.03
CA GLU A 117 -22.94 1.31 -2.41
C GLU A 117 -24.46 1.17 -2.50
N VAL A 118 -25.13 2.07 -3.26
CA VAL A 118 -26.59 2.07 -3.40
C VAL A 118 -26.95 1.63 -4.80
N HIS A 119 -27.68 0.51 -4.92
CA HIS A 119 -28.14 -0.03 -6.20
C HIS A 119 -29.56 -0.59 -6.06
N GLY A 120 -30.45 -0.26 -6.98
CA GLY A 120 -31.84 -0.71 -6.93
C GLY A 120 -32.57 -0.32 -5.63
N GLY A 121 -32.13 0.79 -4.98
CA GLY A 121 -32.66 1.26 -3.70
C GLY A 121 -32.22 0.45 -2.48
N LYS A 122 -31.22 -0.43 -2.62
CA LYS A 122 -30.63 -1.24 -1.54
C LYS A 122 -29.20 -0.77 -1.24
N TYR A 123 -28.77 -0.99 0.00
CA TYR A 123 -27.42 -0.61 0.51
C TYR A 123 -26.56 -1.86 0.66
N PHE A 124 -25.44 -1.91 -0.04
CA PHE A 124 -24.47 -3.02 -0.01
C PHE A 124 -23.19 -2.55 0.66
N TYR A 125 -22.71 -3.27 1.68
CA TYR A 125 -21.49 -2.90 2.36
C TYR A 125 -20.81 -4.08 3.04
N SER A 126 -19.52 -4.00 3.20
CA SER A 126 -18.78 -4.98 4.01
C SER A 126 -18.93 -4.68 5.50
N ARG A 127 -19.04 -5.73 6.31
CA ARG A 127 -19.04 -5.65 7.77
C ARG A 127 -18.20 -6.78 8.32
N ASN A 128 -17.26 -6.46 9.20
CA ASN A 128 -16.44 -7.43 9.91
C ASN A 128 -16.71 -7.26 11.40
N ASP A 129 -17.00 -8.34 12.12
CA ASP A 129 -17.34 -8.29 13.54
C ASP A 129 -16.11 -8.12 14.47
N GLY A 130 -14.90 -8.11 13.89
CA GLY A 130 -13.63 -7.89 14.58
C GLY A 130 -12.55 -8.87 14.14
N LEU A 131 -12.67 -10.15 14.45
CA LEU A 131 -11.63 -11.14 14.23
C LEU A 131 -11.88 -12.08 13.03
N GLN A 132 -12.96 -11.90 12.28
CA GLN A 132 -13.16 -12.62 11.03
C GLN A 132 -11.97 -12.41 10.09
N ASN A 133 -11.46 -13.47 9.48
CA ASN A 133 -10.31 -13.41 8.57
C ASN A 133 -10.59 -12.56 7.35
N GLN A 134 -11.80 -12.66 6.80
CA GLN A 134 -12.30 -11.88 5.69
C GLN A 134 -13.57 -11.12 6.11
N SER A 135 -13.89 -10.03 5.41
CA SER A 135 -15.09 -9.25 5.71
C SER A 135 -16.28 -9.73 4.87
N PRO A 136 -17.35 -10.25 5.50
CA PRO A 136 -18.61 -10.54 4.82
C PRO A 136 -19.25 -9.31 4.18
N ILE A 137 -20.05 -9.52 3.13
CA ILE A 137 -20.88 -8.50 2.49
C ILE A 137 -22.32 -8.67 2.94
N TYR A 138 -22.93 -7.55 3.29
CA TYR A 138 -24.32 -7.43 3.69
C TYR A 138 -25.11 -6.57 2.72
N VAL A 139 -26.39 -6.83 2.65
CA VAL A 139 -27.38 -6.01 1.94
C VAL A 139 -28.46 -5.56 2.91
N GLN A 140 -28.92 -4.33 2.76
CA GLN A 140 -29.93 -3.69 3.59
C GLN A 140 -30.95 -3.00 2.67
N ASP A 141 -32.24 -3.32 2.82
CA ASP A 141 -33.28 -2.86 1.90
C ASP A 141 -33.69 -1.39 2.12
N THR A 142 -33.43 -0.84 3.30
CA THR A 142 -33.67 0.58 3.63
C THR A 142 -32.56 1.08 4.53
N LEU A 143 -32.38 2.41 4.62
CA LEU A 143 -31.31 3.04 5.42
C LEU A 143 -31.28 2.56 6.88
N ASP A 144 -32.44 2.36 7.49
CA ASP A 144 -32.60 1.92 8.87
C ASP A 144 -33.05 0.44 8.97
N GLY A 145 -33.01 -0.31 7.86
CA GLY A 145 -33.43 -1.72 7.82
C GLY A 145 -32.41 -2.65 8.46
N GLU A 146 -32.84 -3.88 8.76
CA GLU A 146 -31.94 -4.91 9.27
C GLU A 146 -31.04 -5.43 8.15
N PRO A 147 -29.70 -5.47 8.35
CA PRO A 147 -28.77 -5.99 7.35
C PRO A 147 -28.89 -7.52 7.23
N ARG A 148 -28.96 -8.01 6.01
CA ARG A 148 -28.96 -9.42 5.65
C ARG A 148 -27.59 -9.80 5.07
N LEU A 149 -27.04 -10.92 5.53
CA LEU A 149 -25.79 -11.47 4.99
C LEU A 149 -25.99 -11.88 3.52
N LEU A 150 -25.17 -11.36 2.62
CA LEU A 150 -25.18 -11.71 1.21
C LEU A 150 -24.13 -12.77 0.87
N ILE A 151 -22.88 -12.58 1.33
CA ILE A 151 -21.79 -13.56 1.16
C ILE A 151 -20.82 -13.49 2.33
N ASP A 152 -20.42 -14.65 2.86
CA ASP A 152 -19.37 -14.78 3.86
C ASP A 152 -18.14 -15.51 3.27
N PRO A 153 -17.05 -14.78 2.91
CA PRO A 153 -15.85 -15.39 2.37
C PRO A 153 -15.16 -16.37 3.34
N ASN A 154 -15.39 -16.25 4.65
CA ASN A 154 -14.81 -17.14 5.64
C ASN A 154 -15.31 -18.60 5.50
N THR A 155 -16.41 -18.80 4.78
CA THR A 155 -16.95 -20.15 4.50
C THR A 155 -16.36 -20.80 3.26
N LEU A 156 -15.57 -20.05 2.45
CA LEU A 156 -15.03 -20.52 1.18
C LEU A 156 -13.72 -21.31 1.32
N SER A 157 -12.99 -21.11 2.41
CA SER A 157 -11.79 -21.89 2.72
C SER A 157 -11.60 -22.03 4.23
N ALA A 158 -11.08 -23.19 4.66
CA ALA A 158 -10.89 -23.49 6.08
C ALA A 158 -9.84 -22.60 6.77
N ASP A 159 -8.88 -22.09 6.00
CA ASP A 159 -7.78 -21.23 6.48
C ASP A 159 -8.00 -19.72 6.19
N GLY A 160 -9.16 -19.37 5.60
CA GLY A 160 -9.51 -17.98 5.28
C GLY A 160 -8.65 -17.34 4.18
N THR A 161 -7.94 -18.15 3.36
CA THR A 161 -7.05 -17.65 2.31
C THR A 161 -7.77 -17.33 1.00
N ILE A 162 -9.03 -17.74 0.83
CA ILE A 162 -9.88 -17.27 -0.27
C ILE A 162 -10.53 -15.95 0.15
N SER A 163 -10.34 -14.92 -0.65
CA SER A 163 -10.86 -13.58 -0.39
C SER A 163 -11.67 -13.04 -1.58
N LEU A 164 -12.60 -12.12 -1.28
CA LEU A 164 -13.21 -11.28 -2.30
C LEU A 164 -12.17 -10.22 -2.73
N SER A 165 -12.08 -9.97 -4.03
CA SER A 165 -11.17 -8.97 -4.59
C SER A 165 -11.92 -7.81 -5.22
N GLU A 166 -12.71 -8.07 -6.25
CA GLU A 166 -13.56 -7.09 -6.91
C GLU A 166 -15.02 -7.48 -6.69
N THR A 167 -15.88 -6.51 -6.48
CA THR A 167 -17.32 -6.69 -6.33
C THR A 167 -18.05 -5.64 -7.14
N ALA A 168 -19.20 -6.00 -7.74
CA ALA A 168 -20.06 -5.09 -8.45
C ALA A 168 -21.52 -5.53 -8.34
N VAL A 169 -22.38 -4.62 -7.92
CA VAL A 169 -23.82 -4.84 -7.88
C VAL A 169 -24.43 -4.46 -9.22
N SER A 170 -25.41 -5.24 -9.73
CA SER A 170 -26.15 -4.86 -10.93
C SER A 170 -26.97 -3.58 -10.69
N PRO A 171 -27.21 -2.73 -11.72
CA PRO A 171 -27.97 -1.49 -11.58
C PRO A 171 -29.32 -1.65 -10.91
N ASP A 172 -30.02 -2.76 -11.16
CA ASP A 172 -31.32 -3.07 -10.56
C ASP A 172 -31.25 -3.65 -9.13
N GLY A 173 -30.03 -3.84 -8.58
CA GLY A 173 -29.79 -4.36 -7.24
C GLY A 173 -30.14 -5.84 -7.03
N LYS A 174 -30.35 -6.63 -8.10
CA LYS A 174 -30.77 -8.03 -8.01
C LYS A 174 -29.65 -9.04 -8.14
N LEU A 175 -28.54 -8.68 -8.78
CA LEU A 175 -27.38 -9.52 -9.00
C LEU A 175 -26.14 -8.89 -8.37
N PHE A 176 -25.27 -9.74 -7.85
CA PHE A 176 -24.00 -9.38 -7.22
C PHE A 176 -22.88 -10.18 -7.88
N ALA A 177 -22.06 -9.51 -8.70
CA ALA A 177 -20.86 -10.10 -9.25
C ALA A 177 -19.69 -9.91 -8.28
N TYR A 178 -18.89 -10.94 -8.11
CA TYR A 178 -17.74 -10.90 -7.21
C TYR A 178 -16.61 -11.76 -7.74
N SER A 179 -15.39 -11.35 -7.49
CA SER A 179 -14.21 -12.10 -7.88
C SER A 179 -13.50 -12.69 -6.67
N LEU A 180 -13.02 -13.92 -6.83
CA LEU A 180 -12.30 -14.68 -5.80
C LEU A 180 -10.81 -14.72 -6.12
N SER A 181 -9.99 -14.44 -5.09
CA SER A 181 -8.55 -14.64 -5.07
C SER A 181 -8.19 -15.79 -4.14
N ASP A 182 -7.39 -16.75 -4.58
CA ASP A 182 -6.85 -17.84 -3.76
C ASP A 182 -5.41 -17.53 -3.32
N GLY A 183 -5.19 -17.53 -2.01
CA GLY A 183 -3.86 -17.33 -1.42
C GLY A 183 -3.24 -15.97 -1.74
N GLY A 184 -4.04 -14.95 -2.08
CA GLY A 184 -3.58 -13.60 -2.39
C GLY A 184 -2.94 -13.44 -3.78
N SER A 185 -3.13 -14.41 -4.69
CA SER A 185 -2.76 -14.27 -6.11
C SER A 185 -3.56 -13.16 -6.78
N ASP A 186 -2.99 -12.54 -7.81
CA ASP A 186 -3.68 -11.56 -8.64
C ASP A 186 -4.64 -12.20 -9.66
N TRP A 187 -4.58 -13.51 -9.88
CA TRP A 187 -5.54 -14.24 -10.68
C TRP A 187 -6.90 -14.33 -9.99
N ARG A 188 -7.98 -14.12 -10.76
CA ARG A 188 -9.35 -14.04 -10.26
C ARG A 188 -10.26 -15.02 -10.98
N THR A 189 -11.25 -15.52 -10.24
CA THR A 189 -12.44 -16.18 -10.78
C THR A 189 -13.65 -15.33 -10.44
N ILE A 190 -14.38 -14.85 -11.46
CA ILE A 190 -15.60 -14.05 -11.26
C ILE A 190 -16.80 -14.98 -11.21
N LYS A 191 -17.70 -14.73 -10.27
CA LYS A 191 -18.98 -15.40 -10.06
C LYS A 191 -20.09 -14.40 -9.90
N VAL A 192 -21.31 -14.86 -10.08
CA VAL A 192 -22.52 -14.04 -9.94
C VAL A 192 -23.49 -14.68 -8.95
N ARG A 193 -24.04 -13.88 -8.05
CA ARG A 193 -24.97 -14.29 -7.00
C ARG A 193 -26.29 -13.57 -7.14
N ASN A 194 -27.40 -14.27 -6.94
CA ASN A 194 -28.70 -13.65 -6.79
C ASN A 194 -28.82 -13.00 -5.40
N VAL A 195 -29.12 -11.72 -5.36
CA VAL A 195 -29.17 -10.93 -4.11
C VAL A 195 -30.32 -11.38 -3.21
N GLU A 196 -31.46 -11.76 -3.77
CA GLU A 196 -32.64 -12.14 -2.99
C GLU A 196 -32.50 -13.54 -2.36
N THR A 197 -32.05 -14.52 -3.16
CA THR A 197 -31.92 -15.90 -2.67
C THR A 197 -30.61 -16.16 -1.93
N GLY A 198 -29.58 -15.37 -2.20
CA GLY A 198 -28.21 -15.58 -1.71
C GLY A 198 -27.50 -16.76 -2.38
N GLU A 199 -28.03 -17.30 -3.49
CA GLU A 199 -27.46 -18.43 -4.22
C GLU A 199 -26.63 -17.95 -5.41
N ASP A 200 -25.52 -18.64 -5.69
CA ASP A 200 -24.72 -18.37 -6.88
C ASP A 200 -25.44 -18.89 -8.13
N LEU A 201 -25.35 -18.13 -9.19
CA LEU A 201 -25.70 -18.59 -10.54
C LEU A 201 -24.63 -19.54 -11.08
N THR A 202 -24.85 -20.07 -12.28
CA THR A 202 -23.91 -20.99 -12.94
C THR A 202 -22.71 -20.30 -13.57
N ASP A 203 -22.72 -18.97 -13.59
CA ASP A 203 -21.72 -18.13 -14.23
C ASP A 203 -20.38 -18.23 -13.49
N GLU A 204 -19.35 -18.65 -14.21
CA GLU A 204 -17.98 -18.77 -13.71
C GLU A 204 -17.00 -18.32 -14.78
N ILE A 205 -16.31 -17.19 -14.54
CA ILE A 205 -15.38 -16.57 -15.45
C ILE A 205 -13.97 -16.68 -14.87
N ARG A 206 -13.05 -17.29 -15.60
CA ARG A 206 -11.67 -17.53 -15.20
C ARG A 206 -10.69 -16.66 -15.98
N TRP A 207 -9.43 -16.66 -15.54
CA TRP A 207 -8.30 -15.97 -16.17
C TRP A 207 -8.45 -14.45 -16.19
N ALA A 208 -9.27 -13.93 -15.29
CA ALA A 208 -9.37 -12.50 -15.00
C ALA A 208 -8.19 -12.06 -14.12
N LYS A 209 -7.54 -10.97 -14.51
CA LYS A 209 -6.44 -10.36 -13.75
C LYS A 209 -6.31 -8.90 -14.16
N PHE A 210 -6.14 -7.97 -13.21
CA PHE A 210 -6.08 -6.54 -13.46
C PHE A 210 -7.30 -6.03 -14.27
N THR A 211 -8.48 -6.38 -13.83
CA THR A 211 -9.76 -6.03 -14.43
C THR A 211 -10.75 -5.54 -13.38
N ASN A 212 -11.64 -4.67 -13.78
CA ASN A 212 -12.88 -4.38 -13.05
C ASN A 212 -14.05 -5.19 -13.64
N ILE A 213 -15.20 -5.11 -12.99
CA ILE A 213 -16.47 -5.68 -13.43
C ILE A 213 -17.43 -4.52 -13.70
N ALA A 214 -17.92 -4.37 -14.94
CA ALA A 214 -18.86 -3.32 -15.28
C ALA A 214 -20.16 -3.94 -15.84
N TRP A 215 -21.29 -3.74 -15.16
CA TRP A 215 -22.58 -4.24 -15.58
C TRP A 215 -23.12 -3.49 -16.80
N THR A 216 -23.88 -4.18 -17.65
CA THR A 216 -24.79 -3.53 -18.59
C THR A 216 -25.90 -2.86 -17.82
N GLN A 217 -26.44 -1.75 -18.34
CA GLN A 217 -27.49 -0.98 -17.65
C GLN A 217 -28.78 -1.80 -17.43
N ASP A 218 -29.10 -2.73 -18.33
CA ASP A 218 -30.24 -3.65 -18.21
C ASP A 218 -29.96 -4.86 -17.29
N SER A 219 -28.80 -4.91 -16.64
CA SER A 219 -28.37 -6.00 -15.77
C SER A 219 -28.27 -7.39 -16.43
N SER A 220 -28.29 -7.46 -17.77
CA SER A 220 -28.29 -8.73 -18.52
C SER A 220 -26.90 -9.33 -18.75
N GLY A 221 -25.83 -8.52 -18.56
CA GLY A 221 -24.44 -8.95 -18.78
C GLY A 221 -23.44 -8.08 -18.04
N LEU A 222 -22.18 -8.46 -18.12
CA LEU A 222 -21.07 -7.72 -17.53
C LEU A 222 -19.84 -7.68 -18.44
N TYR A 223 -19.15 -6.55 -18.44
CA TYR A 223 -17.86 -6.39 -19.10
C TYR A 223 -16.74 -6.70 -18.13
N TYR A 224 -15.72 -7.40 -18.63
CA TYR A 224 -14.52 -7.76 -17.90
C TYR A 224 -13.34 -7.97 -18.84
N SER A 225 -12.13 -7.87 -18.32
CA SER A 225 -10.92 -8.16 -19.09
C SER A 225 -10.21 -9.40 -18.57
N ARG A 226 -9.66 -10.17 -19.50
CA ARG A 226 -8.90 -11.38 -19.18
C ARG A 226 -7.71 -11.58 -20.11
N PHE A 227 -6.80 -12.45 -19.67
CA PHE A 227 -5.75 -13.01 -20.49
C PHE A 227 -6.19 -14.37 -21.03
N ASP A 228 -5.48 -14.87 -22.02
CA ASP A 228 -5.62 -16.25 -22.43
C ASP A 228 -5.09 -17.19 -21.33
N ALA A 229 -5.64 -18.40 -21.24
CA ALA A 229 -5.18 -19.39 -20.27
C ALA A 229 -3.70 -19.71 -20.52
N PRO A 230 -2.83 -19.68 -19.47
CA PRO A 230 -1.44 -20.08 -19.64
C PRO A 230 -1.34 -21.54 -20.10
N GLU A 231 -0.80 -21.78 -21.30
CA GLU A 231 -0.61 -23.12 -21.83
C GLU A 231 0.71 -23.73 -21.35
N GLY A 232 0.62 -24.77 -20.50
CA GLY A 232 1.79 -25.55 -20.07
C GLY A 232 2.71 -24.85 -19.07
N GLU A 233 2.33 -23.67 -18.57
CA GLU A 233 3.08 -22.91 -17.54
C GLU A 233 2.27 -22.79 -16.25
N ASP A 234 2.98 -22.65 -15.13
CA ASP A 234 2.35 -22.29 -13.85
C ASP A 234 1.79 -20.85 -13.96
N PRO A 235 0.48 -20.64 -13.75
CA PRO A 235 -0.12 -19.30 -13.81
C PRO A 235 0.58 -18.25 -12.94
N LEU A 236 1.18 -18.66 -11.81
CA LEU A 236 1.90 -17.75 -10.91
C LEU A 236 3.24 -17.25 -11.49
N LYS A 237 3.73 -17.87 -12.57
CA LYS A 237 5.00 -17.53 -13.25
C LYS A 237 4.76 -16.90 -14.63
N ALA A 238 3.56 -17.04 -15.19
CA ALA A 238 3.22 -16.62 -16.54
C ALA A 238 3.37 -15.09 -16.72
N ILE A 239 3.96 -14.68 -17.84
CA ILE A 239 4.04 -13.28 -18.25
C ILE A 239 2.69 -12.85 -18.80
N ASN A 240 2.10 -11.79 -18.24
CA ASN A 240 0.77 -11.33 -18.58
C ASN A 240 0.83 -10.31 -19.74
N LYS A 241 0.40 -10.69 -20.92
CA LYS A 241 0.32 -9.86 -22.14
C LYS A 241 -0.92 -10.18 -22.96
N ASN A 242 -1.29 -9.28 -23.88
CA ASN A 242 -2.45 -9.44 -24.77
C ASN A 242 -3.77 -9.54 -23.99
N GLN A 243 -4.00 -8.67 -23.04
CA GLN A 243 -5.29 -8.60 -22.36
C GLN A 243 -6.41 -8.24 -23.35
N LYS A 244 -7.60 -8.80 -23.16
CA LYS A 244 -8.77 -8.62 -24.02
C LYS A 244 -9.99 -8.27 -23.18
N LEU A 245 -10.83 -7.38 -23.70
CA LEU A 245 -12.11 -7.01 -23.09
C LEU A 245 -13.25 -7.84 -23.68
N PHE A 246 -14.06 -8.46 -22.82
CA PHE A 246 -15.20 -9.30 -23.17
C PHE A 246 -16.51 -8.78 -22.55
N LEU A 247 -17.61 -9.16 -23.17
CA LEU A 247 -18.96 -9.09 -22.61
C LEU A 247 -19.45 -10.51 -22.33
N HIS A 248 -19.74 -10.80 -21.07
CA HIS A 248 -20.38 -12.02 -20.60
C HIS A 248 -21.87 -11.79 -20.45
N GLN A 249 -22.70 -12.66 -21.03
CA GLN A 249 -24.15 -12.67 -20.84
C GLN A 249 -24.53 -13.56 -19.66
N ILE A 250 -25.32 -13.06 -18.73
CA ILE A 250 -25.71 -13.82 -17.54
C ILE A 250 -26.48 -15.08 -17.93
N GLY A 251 -26.08 -16.21 -17.33
CA GLY A 251 -26.64 -17.53 -17.58
C GLY A 251 -26.02 -18.29 -18.76
N THR A 252 -24.96 -17.75 -19.39
CA THR A 252 -24.21 -18.43 -20.45
C THR A 252 -22.88 -18.95 -19.93
N THR A 253 -22.16 -19.72 -20.74
CA THR A 253 -20.81 -20.18 -20.41
C THR A 253 -19.76 -19.21 -20.95
N GLN A 254 -18.59 -19.12 -20.29
CA GLN A 254 -17.50 -18.23 -20.69
C GLN A 254 -17.03 -18.40 -22.15
N VAL A 255 -17.21 -19.58 -22.75
CA VAL A 255 -16.84 -19.83 -24.16
C VAL A 255 -17.75 -19.07 -25.14
N GLU A 256 -18.93 -18.65 -24.68
CA GLU A 256 -19.91 -17.89 -25.48
C GLU A 256 -19.70 -16.37 -25.37
N ASP A 257 -18.72 -15.92 -24.56
CA ASP A 257 -18.46 -14.51 -24.33
C ASP A 257 -18.06 -13.79 -25.62
N THR A 258 -18.65 -12.61 -25.79
CA THR A 258 -18.38 -11.76 -26.94
C THR A 258 -17.11 -10.93 -26.73
N LEU A 259 -16.11 -11.08 -27.61
CA LEU A 259 -14.96 -10.19 -27.65
C LEU A 259 -15.43 -8.77 -28.05
N VAL A 260 -15.15 -7.80 -27.16
CA VAL A 260 -15.53 -6.39 -27.35
C VAL A 260 -14.37 -5.58 -27.92
N TYR A 261 -13.17 -5.76 -27.35
CA TYR A 261 -12.00 -5.01 -27.77
C TYR A 261 -10.69 -5.77 -27.50
N GLU A 262 -9.76 -5.68 -28.45
CA GLU A 262 -8.39 -6.18 -28.31
C GLU A 262 -7.43 -5.36 -29.18
N ARG A 263 -6.13 -5.39 -28.84
CA ARG A 263 -5.04 -4.77 -29.62
C ARG A 263 -3.86 -5.72 -29.70
N PRO A 264 -3.93 -6.73 -30.59
CA PRO A 264 -2.85 -7.71 -30.75
C PRO A 264 -1.53 -7.09 -31.26
N ASP A 265 -1.60 -5.92 -31.88
CA ASP A 265 -0.45 -5.10 -32.26
C ASP A 265 0.21 -4.36 -31.08
N GLN A 266 -0.45 -4.34 -29.91
CA GLN A 266 -0.03 -3.68 -28.67
C GLN A 266 -0.13 -4.64 -27.47
N PRO A 267 0.75 -5.66 -27.38
CA PRO A 267 0.62 -6.73 -26.38
C PRO A 267 0.73 -6.26 -24.93
N ASP A 268 1.27 -5.08 -24.69
CA ASP A 268 1.49 -4.48 -23.38
C ASP A 268 0.30 -3.60 -22.91
N TRP A 269 -0.77 -3.49 -23.72
CA TRP A 269 -1.94 -2.76 -23.32
C TRP A 269 -2.86 -3.59 -22.46
N GLY A 270 -3.45 -2.95 -21.43
CA GLY A 270 -4.52 -3.49 -20.61
C GLY A 270 -5.80 -2.68 -20.80
N PHE A 271 -6.94 -3.30 -20.48
CA PHE A 271 -8.25 -2.67 -20.68
C PHE A 271 -9.09 -2.77 -19.42
N SER A 272 -9.80 -1.69 -19.10
CA SER A 272 -10.92 -1.68 -18.18
C SER A 272 -12.11 -0.94 -18.82
N ALA A 273 -13.31 -1.21 -18.34
CA ALA A 273 -14.53 -0.67 -18.94
C ALA A 273 -15.45 -0.07 -17.90
N VAL A 274 -16.17 0.99 -18.27
CA VAL A 274 -17.25 1.59 -17.48
C VAL A 274 -18.44 1.79 -18.40
N VAL A 275 -19.63 1.42 -17.96
CA VAL A 275 -20.90 1.78 -18.64
C VAL A 275 -21.41 3.07 -17.99
N SER A 276 -21.80 4.06 -18.80
CA SER A 276 -22.38 5.29 -18.30
C SER A 276 -23.72 5.03 -17.59
N ASP A 277 -24.08 5.87 -16.62
CA ASP A 277 -25.29 5.68 -15.80
C ASP A 277 -26.59 5.63 -16.62
N ASP A 278 -26.65 6.36 -17.73
CA ASP A 278 -27.77 6.31 -18.68
C ASP A 278 -27.73 5.08 -19.61
N GLY A 279 -26.65 4.30 -19.58
CA GLY A 279 -26.47 3.10 -20.40
C GLY A 279 -26.14 3.38 -21.88
N GLU A 280 -25.92 4.65 -22.27
CA GLU A 280 -25.71 5.02 -23.68
C GLU A 280 -24.26 4.76 -24.14
N PHE A 281 -23.28 4.77 -23.23
CA PHE A 281 -21.87 4.64 -23.58
C PHE A 281 -21.16 3.53 -22.81
N LEU A 282 -20.34 2.76 -23.53
CA LEU A 282 -19.27 1.96 -22.96
C LEU A 282 -17.96 2.75 -23.12
N ILE A 283 -17.38 3.17 -22.02
CA ILE A 283 -16.08 3.82 -21.98
C ILE A 283 -15.00 2.77 -21.71
N ILE A 284 -13.98 2.71 -22.55
CA ILE A 284 -12.86 1.75 -22.44
C ILE A 284 -11.59 2.52 -22.14
N ASN A 285 -11.00 2.24 -21.00
CA ASN A 285 -9.69 2.75 -20.63
C ASN A 285 -8.61 1.81 -21.18
N GLY A 286 -7.67 2.35 -21.97
CA GLY A 286 -6.51 1.64 -22.50
C GLY A 286 -5.24 2.03 -21.75
N SER A 287 -4.80 1.20 -20.82
CA SER A 287 -3.56 1.38 -20.04
C SER A 287 -2.34 0.77 -20.74
N GLN A 288 -1.14 1.18 -20.34
CA GLN A 288 0.12 0.59 -20.78
C GLN A 288 1.05 0.37 -19.59
N GLY A 289 1.14 -0.87 -19.12
CA GLY A 289 1.86 -1.18 -17.90
C GLY A 289 1.30 -0.38 -16.70
N THR A 290 2.19 0.27 -15.95
CA THR A 290 1.83 1.15 -14.82
C THR A 290 2.00 2.63 -15.16
N ASP A 291 2.04 3.00 -16.44
CA ASP A 291 2.00 4.42 -16.84
C ASP A 291 0.68 5.02 -16.36
N VAL A 292 0.76 6.16 -15.68
CA VAL A 292 -0.43 6.86 -15.16
C VAL A 292 -1.27 7.49 -16.27
N ARG A 293 -0.65 7.73 -17.43
CA ARG A 293 -1.33 8.19 -18.63
C ARG A 293 -2.08 7.03 -19.27
N ASN A 294 -3.21 7.31 -19.88
CA ASN A 294 -4.04 6.31 -20.53
C ASN A 294 -4.61 6.82 -21.86
N ARG A 295 -5.24 5.91 -22.55
CA ARG A 295 -6.04 6.16 -23.75
C ARG A 295 -7.50 5.93 -23.43
N VAL A 296 -8.38 6.62 -24.11
CA VAL A 296 -9.82 6.46 -23.94
C VAL A 296 -10.44 6.11 -25.28
N PHE A 297 -11.19 5.01 -25.28
CA PHE A 297 -12.06 4.61 -26.38
C PHE A 297 -13.50 4.59 -25.87
N TYR A 298 -14.46 4.73 -26.77
CA TYR A 298 -15.87 4.56 -26.40
C TYR A 298 -16.65 3.82 -27.48
N LYS A 299 -17.77 3.26 -27.08
CA LYS A 299 -18.75 2.64 -27.96
C LYS A 299 -20.12 3.19 -27.59
N ASP A 300 -20.85 3.71 -28.58
CA ASP A 300 -22.23 4.12 -28.43
C ASP A 300 -23.13 2.88 -28.35
N LEU A 301 -23.68 2.60 -27.19
CA LEU A 301 -24.52 1.43 -26.92
C LEU A 301 -25.97 1.66 -27.37
N SER A 302 -26.41 2.91 -27.57
CA SER A 302 -27.75 3.24 -28.10
C SER A 302 -27.86 2.85 -29.57
N MET A 303 -26.72 2.70 -30.28
CA MET A 303 -26.69 2.37 -31.72
C MET A 303 -26.33 0.90 -31.94
N PRO A 304 -27.28 0.05 -32.39
CA PRO A 304 -26.97 -1.36 -32.70
C PRO A 304 -25.83 -1.50 -33.71
N GLY A 305 -24.83 -2.30 -33.37
CA GLY A 305 -23.67 -2.55 -34.25
C GLY A 305 -22.63 -1.42 -34.26
N ALA A 306 -22.73 -0.42 -33.39
CA ALA A 306 -21.69 0.59 -33.20
C ALA A 306 -20.34 -0.06 -32.91
N LYS A 307 -19.29 0.52 -33.48
CA LYS A 307 -17.91 0.08 -33.24
C LYS A 307 -17.28 0.88 -32.11
N VAL A 308 -16.27 0.30 -31.48
CA VAL A 308 -15.38 1.04 -30.59
C VAL A 308 -14.60 2.06 -31.41
N VAL A 309 -14.61 3.32 -30.99
CA VAL A 309 -13.89 4.43 -31.61
C VAL A 309 -12.95 5.10 -30.60
N PRO A 310 -11.80 5.61 -31.04
CA PRO A 310 -10.91 6.34 -30.13
C PRO A 310 -11.50 7.73 -29.83
N LEU A 311 -11.46 8.12 -28.55
CA LEU A 311 -11.71 9.51 -28.11
C LEU A 311 -10.38 10.20 -27.82
N ILE A 312 -9.47 9.51 -27.11
CA ILE A 312 -8.12 9.96 -26.79
C ILE A 312 -7.17 8.80 -27.11
N GLU A 313 -6.42 8.93 -28.20
CA GLU A 313 -5.56 7.86 -28.73
C GLU A 313 -4.10 8.02 -28.27
N ASP A 314 -3.66 9.25 -28.03
CA ASP A 314 -2.29 9.54 -27.63
C ASP A 314 -2.11 9.45 -26.11
N LEU A 315 -0.97 8.93 -25.66
CA LEU A 315 -0.62 8.78 -24.25
C LEU A 315 -0.06 10.12 -23.70
N VAL A 316 -0.92 11.13 -23.57
CA VAL A 316 -0.54 12.50 -23.21
C VAL A 316 -0.86 12.90 -21.78
N GLY A 317 -1.83 12.26 -21.15
CA GLY A 317 -2.27 12.51 -19.78
C GLY A 317 -3.10 11.36 -19.23
N SER A 318 -3.46 11.45 -17.96
CA SER A 318 -4.48 10.59 -17.34
C SER A 318 -5.87 11.14 -17.65
N TYR A 319 -6.83 10.24 -17.87
CA TYR A 319 -8.23 10.59 -18.12
C TYR A 319 -9.11 9.55 -17.42
N ASP A 320 -9.73 9.96 -16.31
CA ASP A 320 -10.64 9.13 -15.56
C ASP A 320 -12.07 9.58 -15.84
N PHE A 321 -12.90 8.66 -16.35
CA PHE A 321 -14.31 8.95 -16.65
C PHE A 321 -15.08 9.20 -15.35
N VAL A 322 -15.83 10.31 -15.31
CA VAL A 322 -16.59 10.76 -14.14
C VAL A 322 -18.10 10.53 -14.34
N GLY A 323 -18.57 10.63 -15.57
CA GLY A 323 -19.99 10.51 -15.92
C GLY A 323 -20.29 11.26 -17.21
N ASN A 324 -21.58 11.40 -17.55
CA ASN A 324 -22.01 12.11 -18.75
C ASN A 324 -23.34 12.86 -18.55
N ASP A 325 -23.64 13.74 -19.50
CA ASP A 325 -24.96 14.33 -19.72
C ASP A 325 -25.26 14.22 -21.23
N GLY A 326 -26.03 13.18 -21.60
CA GLY A 326 -26.20 12.77 -22.99
C GLY A 326 -24.84 12.58 -23.67
N ASN A 327 -24.61 13.27 -24.79
CA ASN A 327 -23.36 13.16 -25.58
C ASN A 327 -22.14 13.85 -24.96
N VAL A 328 -22.26 14.52 -23.82
CA VAL A 328 -21.15 15.21 -23.17
C VAL A 328 -20.56 14.33 -22.07
N LEU A 329 -19.34 13.86 -22.29
CA LEU A 329 -18.60 13.01 -21.38
C LEU A 329 -17.70 13.86 -20.46
N TYR A 330 -17.67 13.56 -19.15
CA TYR A 330 -16.85 14.23 -18.16
C TYR A 330 -15.62 13.41 -17.80
N PHE A 331 -14.45 14.06 -17.76
CA PHE A 331 -13.20 13.42 -17.40
C PHE A 331 -12.41 14.24 -16.39
N LEU A 332 -11.90 13.59 -15.36
CA LEU A 332 -10.82 14.10 -14.55
C LEU A 332 -9.50 13.86 -15.29
N THR A 333 -8.66 14.89 -15.43
CA THR A 333 -7.42 14.78 -16.23
C THR A 333 -6.31 15.67 -15.72
N ASP A 334 -5.07 15.22 -15.87
CA ASP A 334 -3.85 15.97 -15.66
C ASP A 334 -3.30 16.60 -16.98
N ASP A 335 -3.97 16.41 -18.10
CA ASP A 335 -3.59 17.04 -19.38
C ASP A 335 -3.75 18.56 -19.29
N GLY A 336 -2.60 19.27 -19.31
CA GLY A 336 -2.54 20.71 -19.14
C GLY A 336 -2.88 21.24 -17.74
N ALA A 337 -2.84 20.34 -16.71
CA ALA A 337 -3.13 20.68 -15.31
C ALA A 337 -2.40 19.68 -14.38
N GLU A 338 -1.25 20.04 -13.85
CA GLU A 338 -0.42 19.12 -13.05
C GLU A 338 -1.15 18.49 -11.85
N ARG A 339 -2.14 19.22 -11.29
CA ARG A 339 -2.94 18.78 -10.13
C ARG A 339 -4.39 18.49 -10.50
N ASN A 340 -4.59 18.07 -11.72
CA ASN A 340 -5.86 17.70 -12.34
C ASN A 340 -6.88 18.84 -12.46
N ARG A 341 -7.78 18.66 -13.41
CA ARG A 341 -8.98 19.46 -13.67
C ARG A 341 -10.11 18.57 -14.17
N LEU A 342 -11.34 19.00 -14.02
CA LEU A 342 -12.49 18.34 -14.61
C LEU A 342 -12.80 18.99 -15.95
N ILE A 343 -12.91 18.18 -17.00
CA ILE A 343 -13.26 18.63 -18.36
C ILE A 343 -14.55 17.96 -18.87
N ALA A 344 -15.17 18.61 -19.85
CA ALA A 344 -16.30 18.08 -20.59
C ALA A 344 -15.91 17.98 -22.08
N ILE A 345 -16.23 16.83 -22.71
CA ILE A 345 -15.98 16.49 -24.11
C ILE A 345 -17.30 16.11 -24.76
N ASP A 346 -17.75 16.89 -25.76
CA ASP A 346 -18.91 16.55 -26.58
C ASP A 346 -18.50 15.54 -27.67
N THR A 347 -19.06 14.33 -27.63
CA THR A 347 -18.78 13.26 -28.61
C THR A 347 -19.16 13.63 -30.04
N ALA A 348 -20.10 14.56 -30.24
CA ALA A 348 -20.44 15.09 -31.55
C ALA A 348 -19.38 16.05 -32.09
N ASN A 349 -18.51 16.63 -31.22
CA ASN A 349 -17.45 17.54 -31.61
C ASN A 349 -16.21 17.37 -30.67
N PRO A 350 -15.52 16.23 -30.75
CA PRO A 350 -14.52 15.81 -29.74
C PRO A 350 -13.17 16.52 -29.88
N ALA A 351 -13.01 17.47 -30.81
CA ALA A 351 -11.74 18.17 -31.02
C ALA A 351 -11.26 18.87 -29.73
N LYS A 352 -9.96 18.72 -29.39
CA LYS A 352 -9.37 19.21 -28.13
C LYS A 352 -9.63 20.69 -27.86
N GLU A 353 -9.69 21.51 -28.91
CA GLU A 353 -9.95 22.94 -28.83
C GLU A 353 -11.39 23.28 -28.41
N LYS A 354 -12.28 22.28 -28.38
CA LYS A 354 -13.68 22.38 -27.98
C LYS A 354 -13.95 21.90 -26.54
N TRP A 355 -12.96 21.27 -25.93
CA TRP A 355 -13.09 20.81 -24.56
C TRP A 355 -13.35 21.98 -23.61
N GLN A 356 -14.25 21.77 -22.68
CA GLN A 356 -14.59 22.76 -21.66
C GLN A 356 -14.00 22.35 -20.31
N THR A 357 -13.35 23.28 -19.62
CA THR A 357 -12.94 23.06 -18.23
C THR A 357 -14.10 23.45 -17.32
N LEU A 358 -14.62 22.49 -16.54
CA LEU A 358 -15.68 22.70 -15.57
C LEU A 358 -15.11 23.07 -14.21
N ILE A 359 -14.14 22.27 -13.69
CA ILE A 359 -13.44 22.58 -12.45
C ILE A 359 -11.96 22.75 -12.82
N ALA A 360 -11.44 23.96 -12.61
CA ALA A 360 -10.06 24.29 -12.92
C ALA A 360 -9.09 23.71 -11.89
N GLU A 361 -7.83 23.51 -12.30
CA GLU A 361 -6.73 23.18 -11.41
C GLU A 361 -6.63 24.18 -10.25
N SER A 362 -6.25 23.68 -9.08
CA SER A 362 -6.04 24.47 -7.86
C SER A 362 -4.67 24.20 -7.25
N ASP A 363 -4.38 24.81 -6.10
CA ASP A 363 -3.18 24.55 -5.31
C ASP A 363 -3.20 23.21 -4.54
N ALA A 364 -4.34 22.50 -4.55
CA ALA A 364 -4.51 21.14 -4.06
C ALA A 364 -4.72 20.18 -5.24
N LEU A 365 -4.28 18.93 -5.10
CA LEU A 365 -4.52 17.89 -6.11
C LEU A 365 -6.01 17.53 -6.11
N LEU A 366 -6.70 17.71 -7.23
CA LEU A 366 -8.04 17.16 -7.44
C LEU A 366 -7.92 15.66 -7.69
N GLN A 367 -8.10 14.87 -6.63
CA GLN A 367 -7.83 13.44 -6.64
C GLN A 367 -8.94 12.61 -7.26
N GLN A 368 -10.20 12.97 -7.00
CA GLN A 368 -11.39 12.27 -7.45
C GLN A 368 -12.54 13.26 -7.66
N VAL A 369 -13.39 12.97 -8.62
CA VAL A 369 -14.66 13.65 -8.81
C VAL A 369 -15.73 12.57 -9.04
N SER A 370 -16.85 12.65 -8.34
CA SER A 370 -18.01 11.80 -8.56
C SER A 370 -19.18 12.67 -8.99
N LEU A 371 -20.01 12.18 -9.91
CA LEU A 371 -21.24 12.84 -10.38
C LEU A 371 -22.43 12.19 -9.69
N VAL A 372 -22.98 12.85 -8.68
CA VAL A 372 -24.12 12.34 -7.88
C VAL A 372 -25.15 13.44 -7.73
N ASN A 373 -26.44 13.14 -7.85
CA ASN A 373 -27.53 14.12 -7.83
C ASN A 373 -27.40 15.23 -8.90
N GLY A 374 -26.75 14.94 -10.03
CA GLY A 374 -26.44 15.94 -11.02
C GLY A 374 -25.45 17.01 -10.58
N GLU A 375 -24.66 16.77 -9.53
CA GLU A 375 -23.66 17.64 -8.93
C GLU A 375 -22.29 16.92 -8.85
N PHE A 376 -21.21 17.69 -8.89
CA PHE A 376 -19.89 17.11 -8.72
C PHE A 376 -19.45 17.16 -7.25
N VAL A 377 -19.14 16.00 -6.69
CA VAL A 377 -18.46 15.86 -5.40
C VAL A 377 -16.95 15.77 -5.70
N ALA A 378 -16.23 16.84 -5.43
CA ALA A 378 -14.81 16.95 -5.74
C ALA A 378 -13.97 16.70 -4.47
N HIS A 379 -13.17 15.66 -4.49
CA HIS A 379 -12.25 15.29 -3.42
C HIS A 379 -10.83 15.75 -3.78
N TYR A 380 -10.25 16.58 -2.94
CA TYR A 380 -8.91 17.11 -3.06
C TYR A 380 -7.97 16.54 -2.01
N LEU A 381 -6.70 16.43 -2.38
CA LEU A 381 -5.60 16.25 -1.42
C LEU A 381 -4.83 17.57 -1.25
N ARG A 382 -4.85 18.10 -0.03
CA ARG A 382 -3.98 19.21 0.36
C ARG A 382 -2.94 18.71 1.35
N HIS A 383 -1.69 18.65 0.93
CA HIS A 383 -0.60 18.10 1.73
C HIS A 383 -0.93 16.68 2.26
N ALA A 384 -1.40 15.81 1.37
CA ALA A 384 -1.76 14.42 1.65
C ALA A 384 -2.92 14.22 2.67
N ARG A 385 -3.78 15.22 2.86
CA ARG A 385 -5.04 15.11 3.64
C ARG A 385 -6.24 15.53 2.79
N SER A 386 -7.40 15.01 3.10
CA SER A 386 -8.62 15.24 2.33
C SER A 386 -9.23 16.61 2.59
N GLU A 387 -9.71 17.24 1.50
CA GLU A 387 -10.69 18.33 1.46
C GLU A 387 -11.77 17.95 0.46
N VAL A 388 -13.05 18.23 0.75
CA VAL A 388 -14.15 17.85 -0.12
C VAL A 388 -15.04 19.06 -0.41
N LYS A 389 -15.41 19.24 -1.68
CA LYS A 389 -16.22 20.38 -2.13
C LYS A 389 -17.33 19.91 -3.07
N LEU A 390 -18.49 20.54 -2.99
CA LEU A 390 -19.58 20.37 -3.93
C LEU A 390 -19.54 21.45 -5.00
N PHE A 391 -19.79 21.05 -6.24
CA PHE A 391 -19.98 21.92 -7.40
C PHE A 391 -21.28 21.58 -8.09
N ASN A 392 -21.93 22.58 -8.69
CA ASN A 392 -23.09 22.33 -9.54
C ASN A 392 -22.67 21.73 -10.89
N ALA A 393 -23.63 21.31 -11.72
CA ALA A 393 -23.39 20.74 -13.05
C ALA A 393 -22.58 21.65 -14.00
N ALA A 394 -22.59 22.97 -13.77
CA ALA A 394 -21.78 23.92 -14.53
C ALA A 394 -20.34 24.12 -13.96
N GLY A 395 -19.94 23.33 -12.96
CA GLY A 395 -18.62 23.42 -12.32
C GLY A 395 -18.45 24.64 -11.40
N GLN A 396 -19.53 25.26 -10.96
CA GLN A 396 -19.48 26.38 -10.02
C GLN A 396 -19.50 25.84 -8.57
N PRO A 397 -18.64 26.34 -7.68
CA PRO A 397 -18.59 25.88 -6.29
C PRO A 397 -19.89 26.21 -5.55
N LYS A 398 -20.39 25.25 -4.78
CA LYS A 398 -21.59 25.38 -3.93
C LYS A 398 -21.23 25.42 -2.47
N GLN A 399 -20.48 24.45 -1.97
CA GLN A 399 -20.24 24.26 -0.55
C GLN A 399 -18.97 23.44 -0.30
N ASP A 400 -18.24 23.76 0.78
CA ASP A 400 -17.22 22.90 1.35
C ASP A 400 -17.87 21.91 2.32
N ILE A 401 -17.51 20.61 2.21
CA ILE A 401 -17.98 19.59 3.15
C ILE A 401 -17.03 19.51 4.33
N GLY A 402 -17.53 19.77 5.51
CA GLY A 402 -16.75 19.69 6.75
C GLY A 402 -16.34 18.26 7.06
N LEU A 403 -15.04 18.00 7.16
CA LEU A 403 -14.49 16.72 7.61
C LEU A 403 -14.13 16.79 9.10
N PRO A 404 -14.13 15.64 9.84
CA PRO A 404 -13.90 15.63 11.29
C PRO A 404 -12.52 16.14 11.76
N GLY A 405 -11.53 16.23 10.86
CA GLY A 405 -10.20 16.69 11.23
C GLY A 405 -9.13 16.37 10.19
N LEU A 406 -7.88 16.18 10.64
CA LEU A 406 -6.77 15.74 9.83
C LEU A 406 -6.92 14.25 9.54
N GLY A 407 -7.16 13.89 8.28
CA GLY A 407 -7.40 12.49 7.90
C GLY A 407 -7.69 12.33 6.42
N THR A 408 -8.17 11.16 6.07
CA THR A 408 -8.55 10.78 4.72
C THR A 408 -10.04 10.46 4.67
N ALA A 409 -10.74 11.09 3.72
CA ALA A 409 -12.07 10.70 3.30
C ALA A 409 -11.96 9.78 2.07
N LYS A 410 -12.86 8.81 1.92
CA LYS A 410 -12.93 7.88 0.78
C LYS A 410 -14.38 7.47 0.53
N GLY A 411 -14.75 7.24 -0.73
CA GLY A 411 -16.10 6.97 -1.18
C GLY A 411 -16.62 8.13 -1.99
N PHE A 412 -17.84 8.61 -1.71
CA PHE A 412 -18.59 9.63 -2.45
C PHE A 412 -19.13 9.13 -3.80
N ASP A 413 -19.20 7.82 -3.97
CA ASP A 413 -19.79 7.19 -5.16
C ASP A 413 -21.32 7.23 -5.09
N GLY A 414 -21.98 7.14 -6.25
CA GLY A 414 -23.42 7.12 -6.40
C GLY A 414 -23.83 7.40 -7.84
N ALA A 415 -25.11 7.21 -8.16
CA ALA A 415 -25.68 7.49 -9.47
C ALA A 415 -26.19 8.95 -9.56
N VAL A 416 -26.44 9.40 -10.79
CA VAL A 416 -26.95 10.75 -11.07
C VAL A 416 -28.28 11.04 -10.39
N GLU A 417 -29.10 10.01 -10.15
CA GLU A 417 -30.39 10.15 -9.48
C GLU A 417 -30.33 10.09 -7.96
N ASP A 418 -29.18 9.67 -7.38
CA ASP A 418 -29.04 9.51 -5.93
C ASP A 418 -29.02 10.88 -5.24
N ARG A 419 -29.79 11.01 -4.16
CA ARG A 419 -29.87 12.24 -3.36
C ARG A 419 -28.89 12.24 -2.18
N GLU A 420 -28.16 11.17 -2.02
CA GLU A 420 -27.22 10.95 -0.95
C GLU A 420 -26.02 10.18 -1.45
N THR A 421 -24.90 10.35 -0.77
CA THR A 421 -23.72 9.51 -0.95
C THR A 421 -23.08 9.21 0.40
N PHE A 422 -22.20 8.23 0.43
CA PHE A 422 -21.55 7.80 1.65
C PHE A 422 -20.03 7.97 1.53
N PHE A 423 -19.40 8.25 2.66
CA PHE A 423 -17.95 8.27 2.73
C PHE A 423 -17.47 7.77 4.09
N ALA A 424 -16.30 7.16 4.12
CA ALA A 424 -15.59 6.86 5.36
C ALA A 424 -14.53 7.92 5.62
N PHE A 425 -14.35 8.28 6.89
CA PHE A 425 -13.27 9.17 7.32
C PHE A 425 -12.50 8.55 8.46
N GLY A 426 -11.15 8.57 8.35
CA GLY A 426 -10.25 8.07 9.38
C GLY A 426 -8.89 8.76 9.36
N SER A 427 -8.04 8.44 10.35
CA SER A 427 -6.66 8.91 10.44
C SER A 427 -5.77 7.82 11.02
N TRP A 428 -4.48 8.07 11.26
CA TRP A 428 -3.53 7.04 11.72
C TRP A 428 -3.93 6.37 13.04
N ALA A 429 -4.57 7.11 13.96
CA ALA A 429 -5.06 6.61 15.24
C ALA A 429 -6.58 6.79 15.41
N VAL A 430 -7.30 7.17 14.36
CA VAL A 430 -8.76 7.34 14.35
C VAL A 430 -9.35 6.34 13.38
N PRO A 431 -10.11 5.34 13.85
CA PRO A 431 -10.71 4.33 12.98
C PRO A 431 -11.75 4.94 12.05
N ASP A 432 -11.89 4.30 10.87
CA ASP A 432 -12.83 4.74 9.84
C ASP A 432 -14.26 4.76 10.39
N THR A 433 -14.88 5.92 10.37
CA THR A 433 -16.32 6.13 10.62
C THR A 433 -16.98 6.38 9.28
N VAL A 434 -18.10 5.70 9.01
CA VAL A 434 -18.88 5.88 7.78
C VAL A 434 -19.92 6.96 8.01
N TYR A 435 -19.92 7.96 7.12
CA TYR A 435 -20.84 9.09 7.10
C TYR A 435 -21.75 9.00 5.89
N ARG A 436 -22.97 9.52 6.05
CA ARG A 436 -23.90 9.82 4.99
C ARG A 436 -23.85 11.33 4.70
N LEU A 437 -23.73 11.69 3.44
CA LEU A 437 -23.86 13.06 2.94
C LEU A 437 -25.19 13.20 2.18
N ASP A 438 -26.11 13.98 2.70
CA ASP A 438 -27.33 14.37 2.03
C ASP A 438 -27.02 15.53 1.07
N LEU A 439 -27.07 15.26 -0.24
CA LEU A 439 -26.73 16.25 -1.28
C LEU A 439 -27.80 17.32 -1.47
N THR A 440 -29.04 17.08 -1.00
CA THR A 440 -30.09 18.08 -1.04
C THR A 440 -29.86 19.21 -0.06
N THR A 441 -29.34 18.88 1.12
CA THR A 441 -29.09 19.83 2.23
C THR A 441 -27.61 20.16 2.42
N GLY A 442 -26.69 19.37 1.85
CA GLY A 442 -25.24 19.45 2.08
C GLY A 442 -24.81 19.05 3.50
N THR A 443 -25.65 18.32 4.24
CA THR A 443 -25.38 17.93 5.63
C THR A 443 -24.83 16.51 5.73
N THR A 444 -23.91 16.32 6.66
CA THR A 444 -23.33 15.01 7.00
C THR A 444 -23.90 14.48 8.31
N SER A 445 -24.13 13.17 8.37
CA SER A 445 -24.50 12.44 9.58
C SER A 445 -23.72 11.14 9.68
N VAL A 446 -23.51 10.63 10.89
CA VAL A 446 -22.86 9.33 11.09
C VAL A 446 -23.85 8.23 10.65
N PHE A 447 -23.38 7.35 9.78
CA PHE A 447 -24.12 6.14 9.38
C PHE A 447 -23.69 4.93 10.20
N LYS A 448 -22.39 4.64 10.25
CA LYS A 448 -21.82 3.55 11.06
C LYS A 448 -20.52 4.02 11.72
N ALA A 449 -20.39 3.81 13.02
CA ALA A 449 -19.17 4.12 13.75
C ALA A 449 -18.65 2.88 14.50
N PRO A 450 -17.34 2.61 14.46
CA PRO A 450 -16.77 1.51 15.22
C PRO A 450 -16.67 1.85 16.70
N THR A 451 -16.71 0.81 17.54
CA THR A 451 -16.37 0.92 18.96
C THR A 451 -15.04 0.22 19.20
N VAL A 452 -14.00 1.00 19.57
CA VAL A 452 -12.64 0.50 19.75
C VAL A 452 -12.26 0.32 21.21
N LYS A 453 -11.26 -0.54 21.48
CA LYS A 453 -10.80 -0.90 22.82
C LYS A 453 -9.57 -0.06 23.26
N PHE A 454 -9.52 1.18 22.84
CA PHE A 454 -8.53 2.18 23.28
C PHE A 454 -9.17 3.57 23.23
N ASN A 455 -8.55 4.55 23.90
CA ASN A 455 -9.05 5.92 23.86
C ASN A 455 -8.37 6.68 22.72
N VAL A 456 -9.12 7.03 21.68
CA VAL A 456 -8.66 7.80 20.51
C VAL A 456 -8.05 9.14 20.92
N ASP A 457 -8.59 9.77 21.97
CA ASP A 457 -8.14 11.08 22.45
C ASP A 457 -6.75 11.06 23.11
N ASP A 458 -6.18 9.88 23.37
CA ASP A 458 -4.82 9.78 23.92
C ASP A 458 -3.73 10.04 22.87
N TYR A 459 -4.10 10.10 21.59
CA TYR A 459 -3.17 10.21 20.47
C TYR A 459 -3.35 11.52 19.71
N GLU A 460 -2.29 11.96 19.07
CA GLU A 460 -2.30 13.09 18.16
C GLU A 460 -1.48 12.82 16.90
N THR A 461 -1.95 13.37 15.79
CA THR A 461 -1.22 13.39 14.52
C THR A 461 -0.90 14.84 14.18
N THR A 462 0.37 15.13 13.98
CA THR A 462 0.86 16.43 13.51
C THR A 462 1.46 16.29 12.12
N GLN A 463 1.42 17.36 11.34
CA GLN A 463 2.08 17.42 10.05
C GLN A 463 3.23 18.42 10.09
N VAL A 464 4.39 18.01 9.62
CA VAL A 464 5.61 18.84 9.51
C VAL A 464 6.11 18.84 8.08
N PHE A 465 6.98 19.80 7.75
CA PHE A 465 7.70 19.86 6.50
C PHE A 465 9.19 19.90 6.80
N TYR A 466 9.96 19.17 6.03
CA TYR A 466 11.42 19.14 6.16
C TYR A 466 12.07 19.30 4.79
N PRO A 467 13.27 19.90 4.71
CA PRO A 467 13.99 20.01 3.46
C PRO A 467 14.65 18.70 3.09
N SER A 468 14.45 18.25 1.86
CA SER A 468 15.27 17.22 1.25
C SER A 468 16.66 17.75 0.92
N LYS A 469 17.55 16.89 0.46
CA LYS A 469 18.94 17.21 0.10
C LYS A 469 19.07 18.34 -0.95
N ASP A 470 18.10 18.43 -1.86
CA ASP A 470 18.04 19.48 -2.89
C ASP A 470 17.23 20.72 -2.46
N GLY A 471 16.75 20.76 -1.21
CA GLY A 471 15.94 21.84 -0.65
C GLY A 471 14.43 21.70 -0.86
N THR A 472 13.97 20.68 -1.57
CA THR A 472 12.54 20.38 -1.74
C THR A 472 11.89 20.17 -0.38
N GLN A 473 10.76 20.85 -0.10
CA GLN A 473 10.00 20.71 1.12
C GLN A 473 9.12 19.47 1.03
N VAL A 474 9.39 18.49 1.87
CA VAL A 474 8.69 17.20 1.91
C VAL A 474 7.79 17.14 3.15
N PRO A 475 6.49 16.82 3.02
CA PRO A 475 5.61 16.67 4.17
C PRO A 475 5.82 15.33 4.87
N MET A 476 5.61 15.34 6.18
CA MET A 476 5.64 14.13 7.01
C MET A 476 4.57 14.22 8.09
N PHE A 477 3.81 13.14 8.28
CA PHE A 477 2.94 12.98 9.45
C PHE A 477 3.72 12.33 10.58
N ILE A 478 3.49 12.80 11.80
CA ILE A 478 4.03 12.22 13.03
C ILE A 478 2.86 11.96 13.97
N THR A 479 2.64 10.69 14.30
CA THR A 479 1.56 10.24 15.19
C THR A 479 2.15 9.61 16.44
N ALA A 480 1.70 10.06 17.60
CA ALA A 480 2.21 9.62 18.90
C ALA A 480 1.15 9.80 20.01
N LYS A 481 1.43 9.27 21.20
CA LYS A 481 0.67 9.65 22.40
C LYS A 481 0.82 11.16 22.67
N LYS A 482 -0.26 11.81 23.08
CA LYS A 482 -0.24 13.24 23.45
C LYS A 482 0.76 13.52 24.58
N GLY A 483 1.48 14.61 24.43
CA GLY A 483 2.44 15.06 25.45
C GLY A 483 3.74 14.28 25.52
N LEU A 484 4.08 13.51 24.48
CA LEU A 484 5.34 12.78 24.40
C LEU A 484 6.54 13.75 24.41
N ALA A 485 7.50 13.53 25.29
CA ALA A 485 8.68 14.38 25.40
C ALA A 485 9.60 14.23 24.17
N ARG A 486 10.11 15.34 23.65
CA ARG A 486 11.13 15.32 22.57
C ARG A 486 12.54 15.26 23.16
N ASP A 487 12.95 14.08 23.61
CA ASP A 487 14.24 13.83 24.25
C ASP A 487 15.16 12.82 23.46
N GLY A 488 14.64 12.32 22.34
CA GLY A 488 15.32 11.35 21.48
C GLY A 488 15.22 9.92 21.97
N SER A 489 14.48 9.61 23.01
CA SER A 489 14.42 8.28 23.62
C SER A 489 13.40 7.34 22.97
N HIS A 490 12.46 7.87 22.18
CA HIS A 490 11.30 7.10 21.70
C HIS A 490 11.65 6.21 20.51
N PRO A 491 11.26 4.91 20.57
CA PRO A 491 11.35 4.06 19.38
C PRO A 491 10.41 4.61 18.32
N THR A 492 10.90 4.71 17.09
CA THR A 492 10.15 5.32 16.00
C THR A 492 10.17 4.42 14.78
N ILE A 493 9.01 4.20 14.16
CA ILE A 493 8.89 3.64 12.82
C ILE A 493 8.70 4.80 11.86
N LEU A 494 9.63 4.95 10.91
CA LEU A 494 9.49 5.83 9.75
C LEU A 494 9.05 4.99 8.56
N TYR A 495 7.86 5.27 8.05
CA TYR A 495 7.27 4.61 6.88
C TYR A 495 7.35 5.51 5.65
N GLY A 496 7.57 4.90 4.48
CA GLY A 496 7.53 5.57 3.19
C GLY A 496 7.16 4.61 2.06
N TYR A 497 6.76 5.19 0.90
CA TYR A 497 6.47 4.45 -0.32
C TYR A 497 7.21 5.04 -1.53
N GLY A 498 6.86 6.24 -2.00
CA GLY A 498 7.59 7.04 -2.98
C GLY A 498 7.69 6.43 -4.37
N GLY A 499 6.55 6.22 -5.05
CA GLY A 499 6.50 5.73 -6.44
C GLY A 499 5.08 5.50 -6.94
N PHE A 500 4.96 5.23 -8.24
CA PHE A 500 3.72 4.83 -8.92
C PHE A 500 2.56 5.80 -8.75
N ASN A 501 2.84 7.09 -8.57
CA ASN A 501 1.80 8.11 -8.38
C ASN A 501 0.85 7.81 -7.21
N ILE A 502 1.34 7.09 -6.16
CA ILE A 502 0.53 6.71 -5.00
C ILE A 502 0.81 7.66 -3.84
N ALA A 503 -0.17 8.49 -3.48
CA ALA A 503 -0.11 9.29 -2.27
C ALA A 503 -0.27 8.42 -1.02
N VAL A 504 0.57 8.63 -0.01
CA VAL A 504 0.44 7.97 1.28
C VAL A 504 -0.38 8.85 2.22
N THR A 505 -1.66 8.56 2.30
CA THR A 505 -2.62 9.32 3.11
C THR A 505 -2.90 8.66 4.47
N PRO A 506 -3.36 9.41 5.48
CA PRO A 506 -3.72 8.86 6.78
C PRO A 506 -4.70 7.69 6.68
N LYS A 507 -4.31 6.56 7.27
CA LYS A 507 -5.12 5.33 7.31
C LYS A 507 -4.97 4.64 8.65
N PHE A 508 -6.09 4.32 9.27
CA PHE A 508 -6.11 3.63 10.56
C PHE A 508 -5.53 2.22 10.49
N SER A 509 -4.76 1.86 11.51
CA SER A 509 -4.32 0.48 11.75
C SER A 509 -4.20 0.19 13.25
N PRO A 510 -4.80 -0.90 13.76
CA PRO A 510 -4.59 -1.34 15.14
C PRO A 510 -3.12 -1.57 15.50
N ALA A 511 -2.30 -1.97 14.53
CA ALA A 511 -0.86 -2.13 14.73
C ALA A 511 -0.17 -0.81 15.10
N ILE A 512 -0.58 0.31 14.50
CA ILE A 512 -0.03 1.64 14.85
C ILE A 512 -0.37 2.00 16.28
N VAL A 513 -1.59 1.66 16.75
CA VAL A 513 -2.00 1.90 18.14
C VAL A 513 -1.14 1.08 19.10
N GLU A 514 -0.97 -0.22 18.83
CA GLU A 514 -0.08 -1.08 19.64
C GLU A 514 1.36 -0.53 19.67
N TRP A 515 1.90 -0.10 18.52
CA TRP A 515 3.22 0.51 18.48
C TRP A 515 3.33 1.72 19.42
N MET A 516 2.31 2.58 19.44
CA MET A 516 2.27 3.74 20.34
C MET A 516 2.05 3.35 21.82
N GLU A 517 1.33 2.25 22.08
CA GLU A 517 1.20 1.69 23.45
C GLU A 517 2.54 1.15 23.97
N LEU A 518 3.38 0.61 23.06
CA LEU A 518 4.76 0.23 23.37
C LEU A 518 5.71 1.44 23.57
N GLY A 519 5.17 2.67 23.56
CA GLY A 519 5.93 3.92 23.72
C GLY A 519 6.53 4.46 22.42
N GLY A 520 6.07 3.94 21.28
CA GLY A 520 6.58 4.29 19.97
C GLY A 520 5.95 5.55 19.36
N VAL A 521 6.65 6.06 18.33
CA VAL A 521 6.18 7.10 17.41
C VAL A 521 6.05 6.49 16.03
N TYR A 522 4.99 6.84 15.30
CA TYR A 522 4.79 6.44 13.92
C TYR A 522 4.88 7.67 13.00
N ALA A 523 5.89 7.69 12.15
CA ALA A 523 6.13 8.77 11.20
C ALA A 523 5.92 8.27 9.77
N VAL A 524 5.29 9.10 8.91
CA VAL A 524 5.02 8.77 7.51
C VAL A 524 5.47 9.91 6.64
N ALA A 525 6.50 9.66 5.81
CA ALA A 525 7.02 10.64 4.87
C ALA A 525 6.31 10.56 3.51
N ASN A 526 5.82 11.69 3.01
CA ASN A 526 5.14 11.82 1.73
C ASN A 526 6.16 12.16 0.64
N LEU A 527 6.83 11.14 0.14
CA LEU A 527 8.01 11.24 -0.72
C LEU A 527 7.66 11.58 -2.17
N ARG A 528 8.58 12.21 -2.90
CA ARG A 528 8.49 12.27 -4.37
C ARG A 528 8.31 10.88 -4.95
N GLY A 529 7.67 10.82 -6.13
CA GLY A 529 7.21 9.57 -6.74
C GLY A 529 5.76 9.23 -6.41
N GLY A 530 5.20 9.79 -5.33
CA GLY A 530 3.76 9.78 -5.04
C GLY A 530 2.99 10.86 -5.81
N SER A 531 1.68 10.99 -5.55
CA SER A 531 0.81 11.97 -6.22
C SER A 531 0.47 13.20 -5.37
N GLU A 532 1.03 13.34 -4.18
CA GLU A 532 0.62 14.34 -3.17
C GLU A 532 0.55 15.79 -3.72
N TYR A 533 1.35 16.09 -4.76
CA TYR A 533 1.39 17.40 -5.42
C TYR A 533 1.24 17.31 -6.96
N GLY A 534 0.71 16.18 -7.45
CA GLY A 534 0.44 15.97 -8.88
C GLY A 534 1.63 15.48 -9.69
N ARG A 535 1.60 15.70 -11.01
CA ARG A 535 2.50 15.08 -11.99
C ARG A 535 3.98 15.35 -11.69
N SER A 536 4.37 16.59 -11.45
CA SER A 536 5.77 16.94 -11.21
C SER A 536 6.35 16.28 -9.95
N TRP A 537 5.50 16.04 -8.94
CA TRP A 537 5.91 15.31 -7.74
C TRP A 537 6.17 13.83 -8.02
N HIS A 538 5.33 13.20 -8.85
CA HIS A 538 5.52 11.84 -9.32
C HIS A 538 6.79 11.71 -10.16
N GLU A 539 6.92 12.53 -11.22
CA GLU A 539 8.07 12.52 -12.13
C GLU A 539 9.40 12.83 -11.42
N GLY A 540 9.35 13.61 -10.34
CA GLY A 540 10.48 13.88 -9.46
C GLY A 540 11.05 12.66 -8.73
N GLY A 541 10.33 11.52 -8.72
CA GLY A 541 10.75 10.26 -8.11
C GLY A 541 10.82 9.07 -9.09
N MET A 542 10.79 9.30 -10.40
CA MET A 542 10.80 8.26 -11.43
C MET A 542 12.15 8.11 -12.12
N LYS A 543 12.42 6.91 -12.65
CA LYS A 543 13.52 6.61 -13.58
C LYS A 543 14.86 7.16 -13.07
N THR A 544 15.50 8.03 -13.82
CA THR A 544 16.78 8.67 -13.44
C THR A 544 16.68 9.60 -12.23
N ASN A 545 15.45 10.02 -11.85
CA ASN A 545 15.18 10.84 -10.67
C ASN A 545 14.92 10.01 -9.41
N LYS A 546 14.91 8.67 -9.49
CA LYS A 546 14.55 7.77 -8.38
C LYS A 546 15.41 7.99 -7.12
N GLN A 547 16.64 8.45 -7.24
CA GLN A 547 17.51 8.77 -6.10
C GLN A 547 16.91 9.85 -5.18
N ASN A 548 16.12 10.78 -5.73
CA ASN A 548 15.42 11.79 -4.92
C ASN A 548 14.53 11.19 -3.85
N VAL A 549 13.90 10.04 -4.13
CA VAL A 549 13.02 9.34 -3.19
C VAL A 549 13.81 8.84 -1.97
N PHE A 550 15.01 8.29 -2.19
CA PHE A 550 15.90 7.82 -1.12
C PHE A 550 16.49 8.98 -0.34
N ASP A 551 16.84 10.07 -1.02
CA ASP A 551 17.32 11.31 -0.40
C ASP A 551 16.24 11.96 0.46
N ASP A 552 14.98 12.03 -0.01
CA ASP A 552 13.82 12.50 0.76
C ASP A 552 13.62 11.67 2.03
N PHE A 553 13.74 10.33 1.93
CA PHE A 553 13.51 9.43 3.06
C PHE A 553 14.63 9.49 4.09
N ALA A 554 15.89 9.61 3.64
CA ALA A 554 17.03 9.83 4.52
C ALA A 554 16.92 11.17 5.26
N ALA A 555 16.49 12.24 4.56
CA ALA A 555 16.26 13.55 5.17
C ALA A 555 15.13 13.53 6.21
N ALA A 556 14.07 12.70 6.02
CA ALA A 556 13.04 12.47 7.02
C ALA A 556 13.62 11.88 8.31
N ALA A 557 14.52 10.89 8.18
CA ALA A 557 15.22 10.30 9.32
C ALA A 557 16.10 11.33 10.04
N GLU A 558 16.88 12.09 9.30
CA GLU A 558 17.73 13.17 9.83
C GLU A 558 16.90 14.23 10.58
N TYR A 559 15.74 14.62 10.03
CA TYR A 559 14.81 15.54 10.69
C TYR A 559 14.29 14.99 12.02
N LEU A 560 13.83 13.73 12.06
CA LEU A 560 13.32 13.10 13.28
C LEU A 560 14.40 13.03 14.38
N ILE A 561 15.65 12.77 13.99
CA ILE A 561 16.80 12.74 14.91
C ILE A 561 17.14 14.16 15.41
N ALA A 562 17.22 15.14 14.51
CA ALA A 562 17.55 16.53 14.84
C ALA A 562 16.52 17.16 15.77
N GLU A 563 15.22 16.89 15.55
CA GLU A 563 14.10 17.35 16.37
C GLU A 563 13.93 16.53 17.65
N LYS A 564 14.84 15.59 17.93
CA LYS A 564 14.82 14.73 19.12
C LYS A 564 13.51 13.95 19.30
N VAL A 565 12.84 13.60 18.22
CA VAL A 565 11.74 12.64 18.25
C VAL A 565 12.30 11.27 18.58
N THR A 566 13.46 10.94 18.00
CA THR A 566 14.16 9.65 18.16
C THR A 566 15.67 9.85 18.05
N GLN A 567 16.40 8.74 18.04
CA GLN A 567 17.84 8.65 17.76
C GLN A 567 18.12 7.45 16.86
N PRO A 568 19.27 7.38 16.16
CA PRO A 568 19.57 6.28 15.23
C PRO A 568 19.30 4.88 15.81
N ALA A 569 19.75 4.62 17.04
CA ALA A 569 19.57 3.33 17.71
C ALA A 569 18.09 2.97 18.03
N LYS A 570 17.16 3.91 17.88
CA LYS A 570 15.74 3.77 18.17
C LYS A 570 14.87 3.96 16.92
N LEU A 571 15.46 4.26 15.75
CA LEU A 571 14.74 4.52 14.51
C LEU A 571 14.73 3.26 13.64
N ALA A 572 13.53 2.76 13.37
CA ALA A 572 13.28 1.73 12.37
C ALA A 572 12.70 2.34 11.10
N ILE A 573 13.11 1.83 9.93
CA ILE A 573 12.48 2.18 8.65
C ILE A 573 11.64 1.01 8.14
N SER A 574 10.49 1.34 7.55
CA SER A 574 9.51 0.36 7.05
C SER A 574 8.93 0.79 5.71
N GLY A 575 8.67 -0.18 4.85
CA GLY A 575 8.01 0.03 3.56
C GLY A 575 7.72 -1.29 2.87
N ARG A 576 6.66 -1.31 2.03
CA ARG A 576 6.19 -2.52 1.32
C ARG A 576 6.23 -2.30 -0.19
N SER A 577 6.46 -3.37 -0.97
CA SER A 577 6.46 -3.30 -2.44
C SER A 577 7.55 -2.31 -2.94
N ASN A 578 7.20 -1.27 -3.68
CA ASN A 578 8.10 -0.15 -3.97
C ASN A 578 8.69 0.48 -2.68
N GLY A 579 7.91 0.54 -1.58
CA GLY A 579 8.43 0.94 -0.27
C GLY A 579 9.44 -0.06 0.30
N GLY A 580 9.37 -1.34 -0.07
CA GLY A 580 10.39 -2.35 0.26
C GLY A 580 11.71 -2.09 -0.49
N LEU A 581 11.64 -1.67 -1.76
CA LEU A 581 12.79 -1.13 -2.50
C LEU A 581 13.37 0.10 -1.78
N LEU A 582 12.52 1.06 -1.40
CA LEU A 582 12.90 2.25 -0.65
C LEU A 582 13.74 1.90 0.58
N VAL A 583 13.23 1.00 1.42
CA VAL A 583 13.92 0.55 2.64
C VAL A 583 15.21 -0.16 2.29
N GLY A 584 15.18 -1.12 1.33
CA GLY A 584 16.33 -1.89 0.91
C GLY A 584 17.49 -1.02 0.38
N ALA A 585 17.17 0.02 -0.39
CA ALA A 585 18.18 0.95 -0.90
C ALA A 585 18.69 1.92 0.19
N THR A 586 17.79 2.50 0.99
CA THR A 586 18.17 3.51 1.98
C THR A 586 19.01 2.93 3.12
N LEU A 587 18.71 1.70 3.59
CA LEU A 587 19.51 1.05 4.62
C LEU A 587 20.96 0.77 4.18
N LEU A 588 21.18 0.56 2.86
CA LEU A 588 22.53 0.34 2.32
C LEU A 588 23.28 1.66 2.09
N GLN A 589 22.56 2.73 1.73
CA GLN A 589 23.13 4.05 1.48
C GLN A 589 23.46 4.81 2.76
N ARG A 590 22.64 4.66 3.82
CA ARG A 590 22.73 5.43 5.08
C ARG A 590 22.54 4.52 6.31
N PRO A 591 23.35 3.45 6.44
CA PRO A 591 23.18 2.47 7.54
C PRO A 591 23.29 3.08 8.94
N GLU A 592 24.01 4.18 9.08
CA GLU A 592 24.25 4.86 10.35
C GLU A 592 23.02 5.56 10.94
N LEU A 593 21.99 5.76 10.17
CA LEU A 593 20.76 6.45 10.61
C LEU A 593 19.78 5.53 11.32
N PHE A 594 19.95 4.20 11.21
CA PHE A 594 18.89 3.26 11.56
C PHE A 594 19.29 2.20 12.58
N GLY A 595 18.42 1.94 13.55
CA GLY A 595 18.51 0.86 14.52
C GLY A 595 17.85 -0.44 14.04
N ALA A 596 16.97 -0.39 13.04
CA ALA A 596 16.36 -1.55 12.40
C ALA A 596 15.79 -1.19 11.01
N ALA A 597 15.61 -2.22 10.15
CA ALA A 597 15.01 -2.06 8.83
C ALA A 597 14.00 -3.19 8.52
N LEU A 598 12.88 -2.83 7.91
CA LEU A 598 11.73 -3.71 7.63
C LEU A 598 11.33 -3.63 6.15
N PRO A 599 12.14 -4.13 5.20
CA PRO A 599 11.75 -4.21 3.80
C PRO A 599 10.73 -5.35 3.60
N ALA A 600 9.53 -5.04 3.14
CA ALA A 600 8.46 -6.02 2.95
C ALA A 600 8.10 -6.16 1.47
N VAL A 601 8.00 -7.40 0.97
CA VAL A 601 7.64 -7.75 -0.42
C VAL A 601 8.29 -6.81 -1.45
N GLY A 602 9.58 -6.51 -1.26
CA GLY A 602 10.30 -5.45 -1.95
C GLY A 602 10.83 -5.86 -3.33
N VAL A 603 10.86 -4.89 -4.26
CA VAL A 603 11.56 -5.06 -5.55
C VAL A 603 13.05 -4.84 -5.29
N LEU A 604 13.77 -5.89 -4.88
CA LEU A 604 15.14 -5.78 -4.36
C LEU A 604 16.24 -6.13 -5.37
N ASP A 605 15.88 -6.82 -6.45
CA ASP A 605 16.72 -7.04 -7.63
C ASP A 605 16.22 -6.18 -8.79
N MET A 606 16.76 -4.97 -8.89
CA MET A 606 16.30 -3.98 -9.85
C MET A 606 16.82 -4.22 -11.29
N LEU A 607 17.75 -5.15 -11.48
CA LEU A 607 18.22 -5.46 -12.83
C LEU A 607 17.37 -6.53 -13.51
N ARG A 608 16.56 -7.27 -12.74
CA ARG A 608 15.77 -8.38 -13.25
C ARG A 608 14.25 -8.27 -13.03
N PHE A 609 13.77 -7.18 -12.42
CA PHE A 609 12.35 -7.05 -12.09
C PHE A 609 11.43 -7.29 -13.30
N ARG A 610 11.83 -6.86 -14.48
CA ARG A 610 11.08 -6.99 -15.72
C ARG A 610 10.93 -8.44 -16.22
N GLU A 611 11.76 -9.36 -15.74
CA GLU A 611 11.78 -10.75 -16.16
C GLU A 611 10.75 -11.62 -15.41
N PHE A 612 10.03 -11.05 -14.44
CA PHE A 612 9.06 -11.75 -13.61
C PHE A 612 7.65 -11.24 -13.86
N THR A 613 6.71 -12.17 -14.11
CA THR A 613 5.25 -11.97 -14.13
C THR A 613 4.81 -10.64 -14.79
N ILE A 614 4.43 -9.64 -13.98
CA ILE A 614 3.99 -8.30 -14.42
C ILE A 614 5.10 -7.23 -14.32
N GLY A 615 6.30 -7.60 -13.88
CA GLY A 615 7.38 -6.64 -13.61
C GLY A 615 7.77 -5.78 -14.81
N TRP A 616 7.59 -6.26 -16.04
CA TRP A 616 7.82 -5.48 -17.26
C TRP A 616 6.98 -4.18 -17.28
N ALA A 617 5.81 -4.19 -16.65
CA ALA A 617 4.91 -3.05 -16.57
C ALA A 617 5.48 -1.87 -15.75
N TRP A 618 6.47 -2.11 -14.89
CA TRP A 618 7.05 -1.09 -14.00
C TRP A 618 8.17 -0.27 -14.65
N GLU A 619 8.53 -0.59 -15.90
CA GLU A 619 9.52 0.21 -16.65
C GLU A 619 9.05 1.66 -16.85
N SER A 620 7.75 1.94 -16.79
CA SER A 620 7.21 3.30 -16.82
C SER A 620 7.66 4.14 -15.63
N ASP A 621 7.79 3.54 -14.42
CA ASP A 621 8.21 4.22 -13.18
C ASP A 621 9.70 4.05 -12.91
N TYR A 622 10.26 2.85 -13.05
CA TYR A 622 11.67 2.56 -12.73
C TYR A 622 12.65 2.83 -13.87
N GLY A 623 12.17 2.82 -15.12
CA GLY A 623 13.02 2.80 -16.30
C GLY A 623 13.41 1.38 -16.73
N SER A 624 14.13 1.25 -17.83
CA SER A 624 14.52 0.00 -18.45
C SER A 624 16.02 -0.23 -18.43
N VAL A 625 16.45 -1.40 -17.99
CA VAL A 625 17.87 -1.83 -18.07
C VAL A 625 18.37 -1.97 -19.52
N LYS A 626 17.46 -1.93 -20.51
CA LYS A 626 17.82 -1.90 -21.94
C LYS A 626 18.33 -0.53 -22.39
N ASN A 627 17.98 0.54 -21.66
CA ASN A 627 18.50 1.89 -21.86
C ASN A 627 19.76 2.07 -21.00
N ALA A 628 20.87 2.48 -21.61
CA ALA A 628 22.15 2.57 -20.91
C ALA A 628 22.18 3.59 -19.76
N ASP A 629 21.47 4.71 -19.88
CA ASP A 629 21.45 5.75 -18.85
C ASP A 629 20.51 5.37 -17.70
N GLU A 630 19.34 4.78 -18.03
CA GLU A 630 18.41 4.26 -17.03
C GLU A 630 19.05 3.06 -16.29
N PHE A 631 19.77 2.17 -17.00
CA PHE A 631 20.54 1.09 -16.35
C PHE A 631 21.53 1.63 -15.30
N LYS A 632 22.30 2.67 -15.63
CA LYS A 632 23.24 3.27 -14.68
C LYS A 632 22.53 3.76 -13.42
N ALA A 633 21.40 4.44 -13.59
CA ALA A 633 20.58 4.91 -12.47
C ALA A 633 20.04 3.75 -11.64
N ILE A 634 19.43 2.74 -12.28
CA ILE A 634 18.87 1.55 -11.64
C ILE A 634 19.95 0.77 -10.87
N HIS A 635 21.11 0.52 -11.51
CA HIS A 635 22.21 -0.22 -10.90
C HIS A 635 22.78 0.51 -9.66
N ALA A 636 22.82 1.85 -9.71
CA ALA A 636 23.35 2.66 -8.60
C ALA A 636 22.55 2.51 -7.29
N TYR A 637 21.26 2.26 -7.37
CA TYR A 637 20.40 2.09 -6.18
C TYR A 637 19.89 0.66 -5.97
N SER A 638 20.11 -0.27 -6.92
CA SER A 638 19.60 -1.65 -6.80
C SER A 638 20.05 -2.32 -5.50
N PRO A 639 19.15 -2.68 -4.57
CA PRO A 639 19.56 -3.17 -3.26
C PRO A 639 20.46 -4.40 -3.34
N LEU A 640 20.08 -5.43 -4.09
CA LEU A 640 20.85 -6.66 -4.23
C LEU A 640 22.30 -6.41 -4.68
N HIS A 641 22.51 -5.44 -5.57
CA HIS A 641 23.80 -5.20 -6.22
C HIS A 641 24.70 -4.19 -5.48
N ASN A 642 24.19 -3.57 -4.41
CA ASN A 642 24.93 -2.57 -3.62
C ASN A 642 25.24 -3.01 -2.20
N ILE A 643 25.07 -4.30 -1.88
CA ILE A 643 25.50 -4.88 -0.62
C ILE A 643 27.03 -4.96 -0.61
N LYS A 644 27.66 -4.35 0.41
CA LYS A 644 29.12 -4.31 0.56
C LYS A 644 29.56 -5.28 1.64
N PRO A 645 30.41 -6.26 1.32
CA PRO A 645 30.94 -7.19 2.33
C PRO A 645 31.62 -6.44 3.48
N GLY A 646 31.40 -6.92 4.71
CA GLY A 646 32.04 -6.36 5.92
C GLY A 646 31.41 -5.04 6.41
N THR A 647 30.40 -4.51 5.75
CA THR A 647 29.66 -3.32 6.23
C THR A 647 28.68 -3.72 7.32
N THR A 648 28.67 -2.98 8.42
CA THR A 648 27.67 -3.17 9.48
C THR A 648 26.36 -2.49 9.09
N TYR A 649 25.40 -3.28 8.62
CA TYR A 649 24.05 -2.82 8.35
C TYR A 649 23.16 -2.91 9.61
N PRO A 650 22.06 -2.15 9.71
CA PRO A 650 21.13 -2.28 10.83
C PRO A 650 20.51 -3.68 10.87
N PRO A 651 20.07 -4.17 12.04
CA PRO A 651 19.23 -5.34 12.13
C PRO A 651 18.07 -5.26 11.12
N THR A 652 17.91 -6.30 10.29
CA THR A 652 16.96 -6.28 9.17
C THR A 652 16.04 -7.50 9.25
N LEU A 653 14.73 -7.27 9.17
CA LEU A 653 13.73 -8.31 9.01
C LEU A 653 13.03 -8.11 7.67
N ILE A 654 13.40 -8.91 6.69
CA ILE A 654 12.74 -8.98 5.38
C ILE A 654 11.46 -9.79 5.53
N THR A 655 10.32 -9.31 5.02
CA THR A 655 9.09 -10.09 4.97
C THR A 655 8.67 -10.29 3.52
N THR A 656 8.26 -11.52 3.17
CA THR A 656 7.76 -11.86 1.83
C THR A 656 6.75 -13.00 1.90
N ALA A 657 6.17 -13.38 0.76
CA ALA A 657 5.23 -14.47 0.65
C ALA A 657 5.60 -15.39 -0.53
N GLU A 658 5.39 -16.69 -0.37
CA GLU A 658 5.84 -17.70 -1.36
C GLU A 658 5.05 -17.66 -2.68
N ARG A 659 3.82 -17.13 -2.66
CA ARG A 659 2.90 -17.07 -3.82
C ARG A 659 2.69 -15.64 -4.35
N ASP A 660 3.62 -14.75 -4.05
CA ASP A 660 3.56 -13.37 -4.54
C ASP A 660 3.83 -13.33 -6.05
N ASP A 661 2.74 -13.27 -6.84
CA ASP A 661 2.80 -13.19 -8.30
C ASP A 661 2.79 -11.74 -8.82
N ARG A 662 2.85 -10.76 -7.91
CA ARG A 662 3.10 -9.36 -8.22
C ARG A 662 4.58 -9.01 -8.09
N VAL A 663 5.14 -9.10 -6.90
CA VAL A 663 6.58 -8.94 -6.66
C VAL A 663 7.18 -10.30 -6.36
N PHE A 664 7.73 -10.91 -7.40
CA PHE A 664 8.19 -12.29 -7.37
C PHE A 664 9.13 -12.57 -6.17
N PRO A 665 8.92 -13.66 -5.40
CA PRO A 665 9.61 -13.87 -4.12
C PRO A 665 11.13 -13.91 -4.19
N ALA A 666 11.69 -14.28 -5.36
CA ALA A 666 13.13 -14.34 -5.58
C ALA A 666 13.84 -13.01 -5.31
N HIS A 667 13.18 -11.86 -5.47
CA HIS A 667 13.70 -10.56 -5.04
C HIS A 667 14.15 -10.59 -3.58
N SER A 668 13.27 -11.07 -2.70
CA SER A 668 13.52 -11.15 -1.26
C SER A 668 14.46 -12.28 -0.90
N PHE A 669 14.37 -13.44 -1.57
CA PHE A 669 15.23 -14.59 -1.31
C PHE A 669 16.69 -14.29 -1.64
N LYS A 670 16.97 -13.77 -2.83
CA LYS A 670 18.32 -13.39 -3.29
C LYS A 670 18.92 -12.31 -2.39
N TYR A 671 18.14 -11.30 -2.05
CA TYR A 671 18.59 -10.20 -1.18
C TYR A 671 18.93 -10.70 0.22
N ALA A 672 18.09 -11.55 0.84
CA ALA A 672 18.37 -12.14 2.15
C ALA A 672 19.64 -12.98 2.15
N ALA A 673 19.81 -13.86 1.16
CA ALA A 673 21.01 -14.69 1.01
C ALA A 673 22.26 -13.83 0.86
N ALA A 674 22.21 -12.76 0.06
CA ALA A 674 23.32 -11.85 -0.16
C ALA A 674 23.68 -11.05 1.11
N MET A 675 22.68 -10.54 1.85
CA MET A 675 22.89 -9.84 3.11
C MET A 675 23.55 -10.73 4.17
N GLN A 676 23.07 -11.97 4.30
CA GLN A 676 23.63 -12.98 5.23
C GLN A 676 25.07 -13.35 4.88
N ALA A 677 25.37 -13.52 3.59
CA ALA A 677 26.71 -13.85 3.12
C ALA A 677 27.71 -12.69 3.27
N ALA A 678 27.22 -11.44 3.11
CA ALA A 678 28.09 -10.25 3.15
C ALA A 678 28.63 -9.95 4.55
N ASN A 679 27.88 -10.26 5.60
CA ASN A 679 28.29 -10.03 6.99
C ASN A 679 27.71 -11.10 7.94
N PRO A 680 28.22 -12.33 7.90
CA PRO A 680 27.68 -13.43 8.68
C PRO A 680 27.82 -13.27 10.20
N ASP A 681 28.71 -12.38 10.63
CA ASP A 681 28.98 -12.08 12.04
C ASP A 681 28.40 -10.72 12.48
N GLY A 682 27.66 -10.06 11.58
CA GLY A 682 27.09 -8.74 11.83
C GLY A 682 25.75 -8.78 12.56
N ASN A 683 25.01 -7.68 12.44
CA ASN A 683 23.64 -7.61 12.95
C ASN A 683 22.72 -8.61 12.21
N PRO A 684 21.64 -9.04 12.86
CA PRO A 684 20.69 -9.99 12.25
C PRO A 684 20.17 -9.53 10.88
N ALA A 685 20.27 -10.40 9.87
CA ALA A 685 19.62 -10.28 8.58
C ALA A 685 18.67 -11.48 8.40
N LEU A 686 17.42 -11.30 8.76
CA LEU A 686 16.40 -12.34 8.82
C LEU A 686 15.40 -12.21 7.69
N ILE A 687 14.81 -13.32 7.27
CA ILE A 687 13.72 -13.33 6.30
C ILE A 687 12.56 -14.20 6.81
N ARG A 688 11.37 -13.58 6.94
CA ARG A 688 10.11 -14.22 7.27
C ARG A 688 9.31 -14.44 5.98
N ILE A 689 9.06 -15.69 5.66
CA ILE A 689 8.39 -16.08 4.41
C ILE A 689 7.02 -16.64 4.76
N GLU A 690 5.95 -15.90 4.42
CA GLU A 690 4.59 -16.34 4.66
C GLU A 690 4.18 -17.41 3.63
N THR A 691 3.66 -18.53 4.11
CA THR A 691 3.14 -19.60 3.26
C THR A 691 1.69 -19.36 2.89
N ARG A 692 1.25 -19.76 1.68
CA ARG A 692 -0.10 -19.55 1.17
C ARG A 692 -0.55 -18.09 1.31
N ALA A 693 0.29 -17.17 0.87
CA ALA A 693 0.02 -15.74 0.83
C ALA A 693 0.65 -15.14 -0.43
N GLY A 694 0.01 -14.10 -0.97
CA GLY A 694 0.48 -13.31 -2.09
C GLY A 694 1.00 -11.94 -1.63
N HIS A 695 0.84 -10.90 -2.47
CA HIS A 695 1.40 -9.56 -2.24
C HIS A 695 0.80 -8.82 -1.03
N GLY A 696 -0.26 -9.34 -0.43
CA GLY A 696 -0.89 -8.82 0.79
C GLY A 696 -2.38 -8.50 0.65
N ALA A 697 -2.94 -8.44 -0.56
CA ALA A 697 -4.38 -8.36 -0.76
C ALA A 697 -5.05 -9.65 -0.25
N GLY A 698 -6.20 -9.52 0.43
CA GLY A 698 -6.94 -10.67 0.96
C GLY A 698 -6.24 -11.46 2.07
N LYS A 699 -5.18 -10.90 2.69
CA LYS A 699 -4.48 -11.57 3.79
C LYS A 699 -5.40 -11.71 4.99
N PRO A 700 -5.55 -12.94 5.55
CA PRO A 700 -6.39 -13.18 6.73
C PRO A 700 -6.01 -12.30 7.93
N THR A 701 -7.00 -11.84 8.68
CA THR A 701 -6.79 -11.05 9.92
C THR A 701 -5.85 -11.76 10.88
N SER A 702 -6.00 -13.06 11.07
CA SER A 702 -5.15 -13.87 11.94
C SER A 702 -3.69 -13.88 11.52
N LYS A 703 -3.41 -14.00 10.21
CA LYS A 703 -2.04 -13.92 9.66
C LYS A 703 -1.45 -12.51 9.77
N THR A 704 -2.28 -11.49 9.65
CA THR A 704 -1.87 -10.10 9.82
C THR A 704 -1.44 -9.82 11.26
N ILE A 705 -2.23 -10.27 12.24
CA ILE A 705 -1.89 -10.16 13.67
C ILE A 705 -0.58 -10.88 13.97
N GLU A 706 -0.38 -12.09 13.44
CA GLU A 706 0.84 -12.88 13.65
C GLU A 706 2.08 -12.18 13.06
N GLU A 707 1.96 -11.61 11.85
CA GLU A 707 3.06 -10.86 11.21
C GLU A 707 3.45 -9.64 12.04
N TYR A 708 2.48 -8.84 12.52
CA TYR A 708 2.80 -7.68 13.37
C TYR A 708 3.36 -8.08 14.74
N ALA A 709 2.90 -9.19 15.32
CA ALA A 709 3.48 -9.70 16.55
C ALA A 709 4.96 -10.07 16.37
N ASP A 710 5.32 -10.70 15.24
CA ASP A 710 6.70 -11.03 14.89
C ASP A 710 7.53 -9.77 14.63
N ILE A 711 7.00 -8.81 13.88
CA ILE A 711 7.67 -7.53 13.58
C ILE A 711 7.94 -6.76 14.88
N TYR A 712 6.96 -6.63 15.77
CA TYR A 712 7.12 -5.86 17.00
C TYR A 712 8.01 -6.57 18.03
N ALA A 713 7.99 -7.90 18.07
CA ALA A 713 8.94 -8.67 18.85
C ALA A 713 10.38 -8.47 18.33
N PHE A 714 10.59 -8.49 17.00
CA PHE A 714 11.87 -8.16 16.39
C PHE A 714 12.34 -6.75 16.75
N LEU A 715 11.45 -5.75 16.63
CA LEU A 715 11.77 -4.36 16.98
C LEU A 715 12.03 -4.19 18.49
N ALA A 716 11.26 -4.87 19.35
CA ALA A 716 11.49 -4.83 20.80
C ALA A 716 12.88 -5.30 21.16
N LYS A 717 13.34 -6.40 20.53
CA LYS A 717 14.68 -6.95 20.76
C LYS A 717 15.77 -6.04 20.21
N THR A 718 15.64 -5.56 18.97
CA THR A 718 16.70 -4.81 18.27
C THR A 718 16.79 -3.35 18.72
N LEU A 719 15.66 -2.68 18.97
CA LEU A 719 15.60 -1.31 19.47
C LEU A 719 15.62 -1.24 21.02
N LYS A 720 15.71 -2.40 21.70
CA LYS A 720 15.72 -2.51 23.18
C LYS A 720 14.50 -1.81 23.79
N ILE A 721 13.30 -2.22 23.36
CA ILE A 721 12.04 -1.75 23.89
C ILE A 721 11.61 -2.67 25.04
N GLU A 722 11.27 -2.12 26.18
CA GLU A 722 10.70 -2.85 27.30
C GLU A 722 9.19 -3.07 27.04
N VAL A 723 8.79 -4.31 26.83
CA VAL A 723 7.38 -4.70 26.69
C VAL A 723 6.82 -4.91 28.09
N LYS A 724 5.94 -4.03 28.51
CA LYS A 724 5.33 -3.99 29.86
C LYS A 724 4.17 -4.97 30.02
#